data_8e841ac2d3cbcd861f3c06ea1200b3ed
#
_entry.id   8e841ac2d3cbcd861f3c06ea1200b3ed
#
_cell.length_a   1.000
_cell.length_b   1.000
_cell.length_c   1.000
_cell.angle_alpha   90.00
_cell.angle_beta   90.00
_cell.angle_gamma   90.00
#
_symmetry.space_group_name_H-M   'P 1'
#
loop_
_entity.id
_entity.type
_entity.pdbx_description
1 polymer ?
#
loop_
_entity_poly.entity_id
_entity_poly.type
_entity_poly.pdbx_seq_one_letter_code
_entity_poly.pdbx_strand_id
1 'polypeptide(L)'
;MRKLSEHAAQHRRGYFTGVIAVTLGLMLLAAAGTIFPGAPLLQPLTIDTDPENMLSEDAPVRVDHDRLKKVFGLDEYVVVGVVNDSHEEGVFNPQDLANIHQLTEAAKGLKFTITVDGEKRQARVVSEDIIAPGEVDNIETSGVGAVDFSYLMPSVPETQDGAIQVRERAQSIPMYQGTLVSGDGKALALYFPITHKKISHAVEQELRQEIAQFEDTGADYHITGLPVAEDRFGAEMFFQMGVSAPLAMLCVFLLLLYFFRNVKLILFSIAAAMIAVVFTMSLLVVSGFTVHIMSSMIPIFIIPIAILDDIHILSDFHDRYTPDRPRLEIIREVMGELWRPMLFTSLTTTAGFASLMLTPNPPVQVFGAFVAIGVLAAWFVTVTLRPAYLMIVSEETLAKFGAARKSKGDGADRPHGALAGGLRAMGGFAGQHGKLVLAGSAVVLALSVWGITKIEVNDNPIRWFESSHEIRVADRVINDHFAGSYMAYLQLQPKDGADAPDQPFKQPEMLRWIAGLQRHLEQNVPQVGKASALPDIIKTVHRELLGSADAFRIPDSPQAVAQTILTYENSHDPDNVWNFTTTDYDQANLWLQLNSGDNKDMESVVQAVDAYMADNPPPMAMQKTWFGLTYINLIWQEKMVNGMAQALLGSFAVVLVLVTVLFRSPSWGLLAMVPLTVTVVTIYGIVGWVGKDYDMPTAVLSSLSLGLAVDYAIHFLARSRQIFARTQSWAKTLPEIYEEPARAITRNIIVLGVGFLPLLASSLVPYQTVGTLISAILVLAGLATLLILPALVGQFPNHLFKKETLNESRTQAPAGGAAAGAGRRR
;
A
#
# COMPACT_ATOMS: atom_id res chain seq x y z
N MET A 1 -16.01 14.06 -30.72
CA MET A 1 -14.86 13.14 -30.62
C MET A 1 -14.41 12.61 -31.99
N ARG A 2 -15.26 11.96 -32.81
CA ARG A 2 -14.86 11.57 -34.18
C ARG A 2 -14.26 12.75 -34.96
N LYS A 3 -14.89 13.95 -34.90
CA LYS A 3 -14.35 15.18 -35.49
C LYS A 3 -13.01 15.62 -34.92
N LEU A 4 -12.75 15.36 -33.60
CA LEU A 4 -11.48 15.68 -32.96
C LEU A 4 -10.34 14.83 -33.50
N SER A 5 -10.51 13.50 -33.58
CA SER A 5 -9.49 12.59 -34.14
C SER A 5 -9.23 12.88 -35.62
N GLU A 6 -10.28 13.22 -36.39
CA GLU A 6 -10.14 13.61 -37.77
C GLU A 6 -9.40 14.95 -37.93
N HIS A 7 -9.74 15.94 -37.09
CA HIS A 7 -9.05 17.23 -37.05
C HIS A 7 -7.59 17.07 -36.62
N ALA A 8 -7.31 16.20 -35.65
CA ALA A 8 -5.94 15.88 -35.22
C ALA A 8 -5.13 15.19 -36.35
N ALA A 9 -5.74 14.26 -37.09
CA ALA A 9 -5.09 13.63 -38.22
C ALA A 9 -4.75 14.64 -39.37
N GLN A 10 -5.62 15.66 -39.58
CA GLN A 10 -5.40 16.73 -40.56
C GLN A 10 -4.37 17.77 -40.11
N HIS A 11 -4.42 18.19 -38.81
CA HIS A 11 -3.54 19.21 -38.22
C HIS A 11 -2.46 18.59 -37.34
N ARG A 12 -1.88 17.47 -37.74
CA ARG A 12 -0.96 16.60 -37.00
C ARG A 12 0.18 17.35 -36.29
N ARG A 13 0.85 18.31 -36.98
CA ARG A 13 1.98 19.07 -36.40
C ARG A 13 1.53 19.91 -35.20
N GLY A 14 0.39 20.56 -35.28
CA GLY A 14 -0.13 21.39 -34.18
C GLY A 14 -0.45 20.60 -32.95
N TYR A 15 -1.06 19.42 -33.08
CA TYR A 15 -1.37 18.55 -31.95
C TYR A 15 -0.10 17.97 -31.29
N PHE A 16 0.88 17.49 -32.08
CA PHE A 16 2.15 17.04 -31.55
C PHE A 16 2.89 18.16 -30.80
N THR A 17 3.03 19.31 -31.43
CA THR A 17 3.71 20.46 -30.82
C THR A 17 2.98 20.91 -29.55
N GLY A 18 1.65 20.99 -29.58
CA GLY A 18 0.85 21.43 -28.43
C GLY A 18 0.97 20.47 -27.23
N VAL A 19 0.79 19.17 -27.44
CA VAL A 19 0.90 18.17 -26.36
C VAL A 19 2.32 18.13 -25.78
N ILE A 20 3.34 18.11 -26.64
CA ILE A 20 4.74 18.11 -26.21
C ILE A 20 5.06 19.41 -25.46
N ALA A 21 4.65 20.58 -25.96
CA ALA A 21 4.91 21.84 -25.31
C ALA A 21 4.26 21.94 -23.92
N VAL A 22 3.01 21.48 -23.77
CA VAL A 22 2.33 21.47 -22.47
C VAL A 22 3.04 20.51 -21.49
N THR A 23 3.38 19.29 -21.96
CA THR A 23 4.05 18.29 -21.10
C THR A 23 5.45 18.77 -20.66
N LEU A 24 6.26 19.28 -21.60
CA LEU A 24 7.57 19.82 -21.29
C LEU A 24 7.48 21.11 -20.44
N GLY A 25 6.48 21.96 -20.69
CA GLY A 25 6.22 23.14 -19.88
C GLY A 25 5.95 22.81 -18.41
N LEU A 26 5.07 21.83 -18.15
CA LEU A 26 4.81 21.34 -16.79
C LEU A 26 6.04 20.70 -16.17
N MET A 27 6.79 19.89 -16.92
CA MET A 27 8.02 19.28 -16.45
C MET A 27 9.07 20.34 -16.06
N LEU A 28 9.23 21.37 -16.87
CA LEU A 28 10.16 22.49 -16.58
C LEU A 28 9.69 23.29 -15.38
N LEU A 29 8.39 23.52 -15.18
CA LEU A 29 7.84 24.20 -14.01
C LEU A 29 8.09 23.38 -12.74
N ALA A 30 7.87 22.06 -12.77
CA ALA A 30 8.15 21.17 -11.65
C ALA A 30 9.65 21.15 -11.31
N ALA A 31 10.52 21.07 -12.33
CA ALA A 31 11.97 21.12 -12.15
C ALA A 31 12.44 22.47 -11.61
N ALA A 32 11.89 23.57 -12.13
CA ALA A 32 12.24 24.92 -11.67
C ALA A 32 11.87 25.14 -10.20
N GLY A 33 10.70 24.65 -9.76
CA GLY A 33 10.30 24.70 -8.36
C GLY A 33 11.25 23.94 -7.43
N THR A 34 11.78 22.83 -7.89
CA THR A 34 12.75 22.02 -7.14
C THR A 34 14.15 22.65 -7.12
N ILE A 35 14.59 23.25 -8.23
CA ILE A 35 15.91 23.88 -8.33
C ILE A 35 15.94 25.23 -7.60
N PHE A 36 14.84 25.98 -7.62
CA PHE A 36 14.71 27.31 -7.01
C PHE A 36 13.63 27.30 -5.92
N PRO A 37 13.84 26.61 -4.80
CA PRO A 37 12.86 26.55 -3.71
C PRO A 37 12.64 27.96 -3.13
N GLY A 38 11.37 28.31 -2.93
CA GLY A 38 10.98 29.63 -2.43
C GLY A 38 10.69 30.67 -3.51
N ALA A 39 10.81 30.36 -4.80
CA ALA A 39 10.34 31.24 -5.86
C ALA A 39 8.80 31.33 -5.85
N PRO A 40 8.21 32.56 -5.92
CA PRO A 40 6.77 32.70 -5.88
C PRO A 40 6.09 31.89 -7.02
N LEU A 41 5.03 31.16 -6.70
CA LEU A 41 4.25 30.28 -7.61
C LEU A 41 4.96 29.00 -8.07
N LEU A 42 6.18 28.70 -7.63
CA LEU A 42 6.85 27.44 -7.92
C LEU A 42 6.82 26.54 -6.67
N GLN A 43 6.35 25.31 -6.86
CA GLN A 43 6.32 24.30 -5.80
C GLN A 43 7.51 23.37 -5.95
N PRO A 44 8.31 23.12 -4.89
CA PRO A 44 9.38 22.13 -4.92
C PRO A 44 8.83 20.72 -4.95
N LEU A 45 9.58 19.78 -5.47
CA LEU A 45 9.30 18.35 -5.27
C LEU A 45 9.50 18.02 -3.79
N THR A 46 8.40 17.71 -3.12
CA THR A 46 8.40 17.19 -1.75
C THR A 46 8.13 15.70 -1.77
N ILE A 47 8.89 14.96 -0.97
CA ILE A 47 8.78 13.51 -0.87
C ILE A 47 8.44 13.20 0.59
N ASP A 48 7.46 12.35 0.79
CA ASP A 48 7.02 11.92 2.09
C ASP A 48 6.82 10.40 2.10
N THR A 49 7.61 9.75 2.92
CA THR A 49 7.62 8.29 3.07
C THR A 49 7.03 7.85 4.41
N ASP A 50 6.52 8.81 5.18
CA ASP A 50 6.04 8.60 6.53
C ASP A 50 4.65 7.94 6.55
N PRO A 51 4.51 6.71 7.06
CA PRO A 51 3.22 6.04 7.20
C PRO A 51 2.22 6.77 8.12
N GLU A 52 2.67 7.58 9.08
CA GLU A 52 1.76 8.38 9.91
C GLU A 52 0.91 9.33 9.08
N ASN A 53 1.44 9.80 7.94
CA ASN A 53 0.71 10.65 7.00
C ASN A 53 -0.39 9.91 6.21
N MET A 54 -0.60 8.60 6.48
CA MET A 54 -1.83 7.89 6.09
C MET A 54 -3.06 8.40 6.83
N LEU A 55 -2.86 9.08 7.97
CA LEU A 55 -3.90 9.87 8.66
C LEU A 55 -3.66 11.36 8.46
N SER A 56 -4.73 12.15 8.48
CA SER A 56 -4.59 13.60 8.45
C SER A 56 -3.93 14.12 9.74
N GLU A 57 -3.21 15.22 9.67
CA GLU A 57 -2.48 15.81 10.81
C GLU A 57 -3.39 16.18 11.98
N ASP A 58 -4.66 16.49 11.71
CA ASP A 58 -5.68 16.81 12.69
C ASP A 58 -6.42 15.58 13.25
N ALA A 59 -6.01 14.38 12.86
CA ALA A 59 -6.59 13.15 13.41
C ALA A 59 -6.32 13.05 14.91
N PRO A 60 -7.34 12.82 15.77
CA PRO A 60 -7.18 12.82 17.22
C PRO A 60 -6.03 11.95 17.72
N VAL A 61 -5.84 10.76 17.14
CA VAL A 61 -4.78 9.85 17.54
C VAL A 61 -3.37 10.41 17.25
N ARG A 62 -3.19 11.20 16.17
CA ARG A 62 -1.92 11.87 15.88
C ARG A 62 -1.68 13.06 16.83
N VAL A 63 -2.72 13.87 17.02
CA VAL A 63 -2.65 15.00 17.95
C VAL A 63 -2.34 14.52 19.37
N ASP A 64 -2.97 13.45 19.81
CA ASP A 64 -2.70 12.85 21.12
C ASP A 64 -1.29 12.24 21.19
N HIS A 65 -0.84 11.56 20.13
CA HIS A 65 0.52 11.02 20.06
C HIS A 65 1.58 12.13 20.18
N ASP A 66 1.50 13.17 19.37
CA ASP A 66 2.45 14.28 19.38
C ASP A 66 2.45 15.03 20.73
N ARG A 67 1.26 15.19 21.32
CA ARG A 67 1.12 15.81 22.64
C ARG A 67 1.75 14.97 23.74
N LEU A 68 1.39 13.68 23.80
CA LEU A 68 1.82 12.78 24.86
C LEU A 68 3.30 12.40 24.75
N LYS A 69 3.80 12.27 23.53
CA LYS A 69 5.24 12.11 23.28
C LYS A 69 6.05 13.26 23.90
N LYS A 70 5.58 14.50 23.78
CA LYS A 70 6.21 15.67 24.42
C LYS A 70 6.01 15.69 25.93
N VAL A 71 4.84 15.31 26.42
CA VAL A 71 4.52 15.29 27.87
C VAL A 71 5.41 14.32 28.61
N PHE A 72 5.68 13.13 28.03
CA PHE A 72 6.49 12.09 28.64
C PHE A 72 7.93 12.03 28.12
N GLY A 73 8.38 13.00 27.31
CA GLY A 73 9.75 13.06 26.81
C GLY A 73 10.17 11.85 25.98
N LEU A 74 9.25 11.26 25.22
CA LEU A 74 9.52 10.02 24.47
C LEU A 74 10.15 10.30 23.12
N ASP A 75 11.20 9.57 22.79
CA ASP A 75 11.85 9.55 21.49
C ASP A 75 11.53 8.28 20.70
N GLU A 76 11.84 8.28 19.42
CA GLU A 76 11.82 7.09 18.57
C GLU A 76 13.15 6.35 18.71
N TYR A 77 13.14 5.01 18.62
CA TYR A 77 14.34 4.20 18.83
C TYR A 77 14.77 3.45 17.57
N VAL A 78 16.09 3.48 17.30
CA VAL A 78 16.77 2.48 16.50
C VAL A 78 17.22 1.38 17.44
N VAL A 79 16.81 0.14 17.20
CA VAL A 79 17.09 -1.01 18.07
C VAL A 79 18.14 -1.89 17.41
N VAL A 80 19.19 -2.25 18.18
CA VAL A 80 20.22 -3.19 17.74
C VAL A 80 20.25 -4.38 18.67
N GLY A 81 19.78 -5.53 18.19
CA GLY A 81 19.97 -6.81 18.87
C GLY A 81 21.34 -7.41 18.56
N VAL A 82 22.06 -7.80 19.59
CA VAL A 82 23.34 -8.49 19.48
C VAL A 82 23.18 -9.89 20.05
N VAL A 83 23.40 -10.92 19.24
CA VAL A 83 23.23 -12.33 19.60
C VAL A 83 24.51 -13.08 19.27
N ASN A 84 25.01 -13.90 20.16
CA ASN A 84 26.16 -14.77 19.91
C ASN A 84 25.87 -16.21 20.33
N ASP A 85 25.35 -17.01 19.40
CA ASP A 85 25.06 -18.43 19.61
C ASP A 85 26.33 -19.32 19.62
N SER A 86 27.45 -18.77 19.13
CA SER A 86 28.71 -19.51 19.03
C SER A 86 29.50 -19.55 20.37
N HIS A 87 29.21 -18.63 21.29
CA HIS A 87 29.86 -18.54 22.59
C HIS A 87 28.97 -19.11 23.72
N GLU A 88 29.56 -19.84 24.68
CA GLU A 88 28.79 -20.49 25.76
C GLU A 88 28.00 -19.49 26.61
N GLU A 89 28.59 -18.32 26.90
CA GLU A 89 27.96 -17.22 27.64
C GLU A 89 27.31 -16.16 26.77
N GLY A 90 27.06 -16.48 25.49
CA GLY A 90 26.48 -15.52 24.53
C GLY A 90 27.35 -14.29 24.34
N VAL A 91 26.71 -13.11 24.29
CA VAL A 91 27.41 -11.82 24.15
C VAL A 91 28.13 -11.34 25.39
N PHE A 92 28.01 -12.06 26.54
CA PHE A 92 28.66 -11.70 27.79
C PHE A 92 30.08 -12.27 27.85
N ASN A 93 30.93 -11.81 26.96
CA ASN A 93 32.37 -12.03 26.90
C ASN A 93 33.10 -10.69 26.69
N PRO A 94 34.39 -10.57 27.03
CA PRO A 94 35.09 -9.29 26.96
C PRO A 94 35.10 -8.65 25.58
N GLN A 95 35.22 -9.43 24.54
CA GLN A 95 35.32 -8.89 23.15
C GLN A 95 33.98 -8.37 22.63
N ASP A 96 32.91 -9.09 22.81
CA ASP A 96 31.57 -8.64 22.38
C ASP A 96 31.13 -7.42 23.19
N LEU A 97 31.38 -7.38 24.49
CA LEU A 97 31.11 -6.19 25.31
C LEU A 97 31.97 -4.97 24.91
N ALA A 98 33.22 -5.20 24.47
CA ALA A 98 34.06 -4.14 23.90
C ALA A 98 33.47 -3.60 22.58
N ASN A 99 33.05 -4.48 21.68
CA ASN A 99 32.40 -4.11 20.41
C ASN A 99 31.09 -3.34 20.69
N ILE A 100 30.28 -3.79 21.63
CA ILE A 100 29.02 -3.11 22.03
C ILE A 100 29.30 -1.71 22.58
N HIS A 101 30.34 -1.58 23.44
CA HIS A 101 30.75 -0.28 23.97
C HIS A 101 31.23 0.66 22.84
N GLN A 102 32.05 0.16 21.92
CA GLN A 102 32.52 0.94 20.74
C GLN A 102 31.34 1.38 19.87
N LEU A 103 30.38 0.49 19.62
CA LEU A 103 29.17 0.81 18.85
C LEU A 103 28.34 1.91 19.54
N THR A 104 28.22 1.84 20.86
CA THR A 104 27.50 2.83 21.68
C THR A 104 28.17 4.20 21.61
N GLU A 105 29.51 4.25 21.75
CA GLU A 105 30.27 5.51 21.63
C GLU A 105 30.19 6.11 20.22
N ALA A 106 30.24 5.27 19.18
CA ALA A 106 30.05 5.74 17.81
C ALA A 106 28.64 6.34 17.60
N ALA A 107 27.59 5.69 18.15
CA ALA A 107 26.22 6.17 18.06
C ALA A 107 26.01 7.55 18.69
N LYS A 108 26.63 7.84 19.84
CA LYS A 108 26.55 9.15 20.53
C LYS A 108 27.00 10.31 19.66
N GLY A 109 27.95 10.07 18.75
CA GLY A 109 28.50 11.09 17.87
C GLY A 109 27.62 11.44 16.66
N LEU A 110 26.58 10.67 16.37
CA LEU A 110 25.83 10.79 15.12
C LEU A 110 24.92 12.01 15.09
N LYS A 111 25.16 12.88 14.10
CA LYS A 111 24.40 14.11 13.85
C LYS A 111 24.17 14.30 12.36
N PHE A 112 22.94 14.61 12.00
CA PHE A 112 22.52 14.74 10.61
C PHE A 112 21.81 16.08 10.40
N THR A 113 21.91 16.62 9.19
CA THR A 113 21.11 17.79 8.78
C THR A 113 19.97 17.30 7.91
N ILE A 114 18.75 17.47 8.39
CA ILE A 114 17.53 17.14 7.64
C ILE A 114 16.77 18.40 7.24
N THR A 115 15.90 18.26 6.25
CA THR A 115 14.98 19.33 5.87
C THR A 115 13.57 18.91 6.29
N VAL A 116 12.97 19.67 7.19
CA VAL A 116 11.61 19.51 7.66
C VAL A 116 10.86 20.80 7.40
N ASP A 117 9.73 20.75 6.72
CA ASP A 117 8.90 21.93 6.35
C ASP A 117 9.68 23.03 5.58
N GLY A 118 10.67 22.61 4.79
CA GLY A 118 11.52 23.52 4.04
C GLY A 118 12.65 24.18 4.86
N GLU A 119 12.72 23.93 6.16
CA GLU A 119 13.78 24.40 7.05
C GLU A 119 14.82 23.32 7.31
N LYS A 120 16.10 23.70 7.34
CA LYS A 120 17.19 22.82 7.74
C LYS A 120 17.23 22.73 9.27
N ARG A 121 17.09 21.51 9.80
CA ARG A 121 17.19 21.22 11.23
C ARG A 121 18.30 20.21 11.48
N GLN A 122 18.94 20.33 12.64
CA GLN A 122 19.88 19.33 13.13
C GLN A 122 19.07 18.22 13.82
N ALA A 123 19.30 16.98 13.40
CA ALA A 123 18.78 15.80 14.06
C ALA A 123 19.95 14.93 14.53
N ARG A 124 19.78 14.23 15.64
CA ARG A 124 20.88 13.48 16.28
C ARG A 124 20.33 12.25 17.01
N VAL A 125 21.25 11.37 17.35
CA VAL A 125 21.02 10.39 18.43
C VAL A 125 21.04 11.13 19.76
N VAL A 126 20.07 10.88 20.61
CA VAL A 126 19.96 11.48 21.95
C VAL A 126 20.87 10.68 22.87
N SER A 127 22.08 11.17 23.08
CA SER A 127 23.13 10.46 23.85
C SER A 127 22.74 10.19 25.29
N GLU A 128 21.89 11.06 25.84
CA GLU A 128 21.47 11.06 27.23
C GLU A 128 20.52 9.93 27.57
N ASP A 129 19.75 9.43 26.59
CA ASP A 129 18.68 8.45 26.77
C ASP A 129 18.97 7.09 26.09
N ILE A 130 20.25 6.82 25.79
CA ILE A 130 20.69 5.53 25.21
C ILE A 130 20.53 4.41 26.24
N ILE A 131 19.86 3.33 25.84
CA ILE A 131 19.76 2.12 26.66
C ILE A 131 20.83 1.12 26.19
N ALA A 132 21.95 1.10 26.86
CA ALA A 132 23.08 0.20 26.62
C ALA A 132 23.80 -0.10 27.94
N PRO A 133 24.58 -1.19 28.07
CA PRO A 133 25.20 -1.57 29.34
C PRO A 133 26.10 -0.49 29.97
N GLY A 134 26.77 0.35 29.16
CA GLY A 134 27.61 1.44 29.62
C GLY A 134 26.85 2.73 29.98
N GLU A 135 25.55 2.82 29.71
CA GLU A 135 24.77 4.04 29.81
C GLU A 135 23.60 3.96 30.80
N VAL A 136 23.25 2.76 31.26
CA VAL A 136 22.13 2.56 32.19
C VAL A 136 22.63 2.28 33.60
N ASP A 137 21.87 2.69 34.61
CA ASP A 137 22.19 2.53 36.00
C ASP A 137 22.11 1.08 36.51
N ASN A 138 23.11 0.68 37.24
CA ASN A 138 23.03 -0.41 38.19
C ASN A 138 22.55 0.16 39.54
N ILE A 139 21.50 -0.41 40.09
CA ILE A 139 20.88 0.04 41.33
C ILE A 139 21.17 -1.02 42.42
N GLU A 140 22.11 -0.73 43.30
CA GLU A 140 22.52 -1.69 44.32
C GLU A 140 22.45 -1.06 45.74
N THR A 141 22.18 -1.89 46.75
CA THR A 141 22.21 -1.43 48.13
C THR A 141 23.65 -1.19 48.58
N SER A 142 23.94 -0.02 49.17
CA SER A 142 25.20 0.25 49.88
C SER A 142 25.07 0.15 51.38
N GLY A 143 23.95 -0.38 51.88
CA GLY A 143 23.60 -0.57 53.28
C GLY A 143 22.15 -0.21 53.54
N VAL A 144 21.63 -0.56 54.73
CA VAL A 144 20.24 -0.26 55.08
C VAL A 144 19.97 1.26 55.04
N GLY A 145 19.08 1.68 54.15
CA GLY A 145 18.72 3.08 53.94
C GLY A 145 19.58 3.84 52.91
N ALA A 146 20.50 3.15 52.25
CA ALA A 146 21.37 3.76 51.22
C ALA A 146 21.42 2.92 49.96
N VAL A 147 21.36 3.60 48.83
CA VAL A 147 21.44 3.02 47.46
C VAL A 147 22.63 3.64 46.77
N ASP A 148 23.42 2.82 46.09
CA ASP A 148 24.49 3.22 45.21
C ASP A 148 24.01 3.11 43.75
N PHE A 149 24.26 4.16 42.99
CA PHE A 149 24.01 4.24 41.57
C PHE A 149 25.35 4.25 40.84
N SER A 150 25.61 3.26 40.05
CA SER A 150 26.78 3.17 39.19
C SER A 150 26.32 2.70 37.82
N TYR A 151 27.09 2.93 36.78
CA TYR A 151 26.69 2.31 35.47
C TYR A 151 26.75 0.80 35.55
N LEU A 152 25.87 0.12 34.81
CA LEU A 152 25.80 -1.33 34.75
C LEU A 152 27.15 -1.92 34.29
N MET A 153 27.82 -1.25 33.35
CA MET A 153 29.17 -1.55 32.87
C MET A 153 30.03 -0.28 32.89
N PRO A 154 30.61 0.12 34.04
CA PRO A 154 31.39 1.36 34.13
C PRO A 154 32.66 1.37 33.28
N SER A 155 33.17 0.20 32.93
CA SER A 155 34.28 -0.03 32.02
C SER A 155 34.13 -1.37 31.34
N VAL A 156 34.71 -1.52 30.18
CA VAL A 156 34.73 -2.81 29.46
C VAL A 156 35.46 -3.85 30.29
N PRO A 157 34.86 -5.01 30.60
CA PRO A 157 35.49 -6.05 31.41
C PRO A 157 36.67 -6.70 30.65
N GLU A 158 37.80 -6.87 31.33
CA GLU A 158 38.99 -7.52 30.76
C GLU A 158 38.95 -9.05 30.91
N THR A 159 38.04 -9.57 31.74
CA THR A 159 37.94 -11.00 32.07
C THR A 159 36.54 -11.55 31.86
N GLN A 160 36.44 -12.85 31.65
CA GLN A 160 35.15 -13.53 31.49
C GLN A 160 34.26 -13.38 32.73
N ASP A 161 34.85 -13.48 33.94
CA ASP A 161 34.13 -13.28 35.22
C ASP A 161 33.55 -11.87 35.32
N GLY A 162 34.27 -10.86 34.82
CA GLY A 162 33.78 -9.49 34.77
C GLY A 162 32.59 -9.34 33.79
N ALA A 163 32.63 -10.00 32.65
CA ALA A 163 31.52 -10.01 31.69
C ALA A 163 30.28 -10.70 32.28
N ILE A 164 30.45 -11.79 33.01
CA ILE A 164 29.35 -12.48 33.70
C ILE A 164 28.72 -11.58 34.75
N GLN A 165 29.54 -10.81 35.52
CA GLN A 165 29.01 -9.84 36.48
C GLN A 165 28.12 -8.77 35.86
N VAL A 166 28.44 -8.28 34.64
CA VAL A 166 27.56 -7.37 33.89
C VAL A 166 26.22 -8.04 33.61
N ARG A 167 26.19 -9.30 33.18
CA ARG A 167 24.97 -10.07 33.00
C ARG A 167 24.15 -10.21 34.27
N GLU A 168 24.79 -10.62 35.37
CA GLU A 168 24.11 -10.83 36.66
C GLU A 168 23.46 -9.52 37.16
N ARG A 169 24.18 -8.40 37.06
CA ARG A 169 23.63 -7.06 37.37
C ARG A 169 22.43 -6.73 36.50
N ALA A 170 22.54 -6.89 35.17
CA ALA A 170 21.46 -6.63 34.25
C ALA A 170 20.21 -7.49 34.56
N GLN A 171 20.42 -8.77 34.89
CA GLN A 171 19.33 -9.69 35.25
C GLN A 171 18.73 -9.41 36.63
N SER A 172 19.46 -8.76 37.52
CA SER A 172 18.95 -8.41 38.85
C SER A 172 17.93 -7.29 38.83
N ILE A 173 17.95 -6.46 37.81
CA ILE A 173 17.05 -5.32 37.64
C ILE A 173 15.90 -5.67 36.71
N PRO A 174 14.66 -5.84 37.20
CA PRO A 174 13.53 -6.29 36.41
C PRO A 174 13.26 -5.44 35.17
N MET A 175 13.58 -4.14 35.20
CA MET A 175 13.39 -3.25 34.03
C MET A 175 14.24 -3.66 32.83
N TYR A 176 15.41 -4.29 33.05
CA TYR A 176 16.32 -4.68 31.96
C TYR A 176 16.07 -6.07 31.43
N GLN A 177 15.42 -6.94 32.24
CA GLN A 177 15.07 -8.29 31.80
C GLN A 177 14.07 -8.23 30.62
N GLY A 178 14.39 -8.89 29.52
CA GLY A 178 13.57 -8.89 28.29
C GLY A 178 13.62 -7.57 27.51
N THR A 179 14.20 -6.49 28.03
CA THR A 179 14.42 -5.22 27.32
C THR A 179 15.89 -5.11 26.91
N LEU A 180 16.81 -4.93 27.85
CA LEU A 180 18.24 -4.80 27.58
C LEU A 180 18.90 -6.18 27.45
N VAL A 181 18.59 -7.11 28.34
CA VAL A 181 19.15 -8.46 28.36
C VAL A 181 18.05 -9.49 28.06
N SER A 182 18.38 -10.46 27.21
CA SER A 182 17.45 -11.56 26.87
C SER A 182 17.12 -12.43 28.09
N GLY A 183 15.97 -13.13 28.03
CA GLY A 183 15.53 -14.01 29.12
C GLY A 183 16.50 -15.14 29.46
N ASP A 184 17.22 -15.66 28.45
CA ASP A 184 18.27 -16.67 28.59
C ASP A 184 19.64 -16.08 28.98
N GLY A 185 19.78 -14.74 29.00
CA GLY A 185 21.01 -14.05 29.31
C GLY A 185 22.12 -14.18 28.27
N LYS A 186 21.79 -14.45 27.01
CA LYS A 186 22.76 -14.68 25.91
C LYS A 186 22.80 -13.57 24.88
N ALA A 187 21.85 -12.66 24.90
CA ALA A 187 21.73 -11.57 23.95
C ALA A 187 21.52 -10.22 24.63
N LEU A 188 21.91 -9.15 23.97
CA LEU A 188 21.69 -7.75 24.38
C LEU A 188 20.92 -6.99 23.29
N ALA A 189 19.97 -6.15 23.68
CA ALA A 189 19.29 -5.20 22.80
C ALA A 189 19.67 -3.77 23.22
N LEU A 190 20.24 -3.02 22.28
CA LEU A 190 20.64 -1.63 22.46
C LEU A 190 19.58 -0.74 21.84
N TYR A 191 19.18 0.33 22.53
CA TYR A 191 18.19 1.27 22.04
C TYR A 191 18.85 2.64 21.88
N PHE A 192 18.85 3.14 20.65
CA PHE A 192 19.41 4.44 20.29
C PHE A 192 18.27 5.41 19.96
N PRO A 193 17.91 6.33 20.89
CA PRO A 193 16.85 7.29 20.67
C PRO A 193 17.29 8.35 19.65
N ILE A 194 16.35 8.74 18.79
CA ILE A 194 16.58 9.69 17.70
C ILE A 194 15.60 10.86 17.78
N THR A 195 16.10 12.07 17.63
CA THR A 195 15.26 13.28 17.68
C THR A 195 14.26 13.39 16.54
N HIS A 196 14.45 12.64 15.45
CA HIS A 196 13.56 12.63 14.30
C HIS A 196 13.72 11.36 13.47
N LYS A 197 12.62 10.65 13.19
CA LYS A 197 12.61 9.36 12.49
C LYS A 197 13.23 9.38 11.08
N LYS A 198 13.26 10.51 10.37
CA LYS A 198 13.92 10.64 9.05
C LYS A 198 15.43 10.41 9.04
N ILE A 199 16.06 10.27 10.20
CA ILE A 199 17.49 9.90 10.28
C ILE A 199 17.70 8.43 10.58
N SER A 200 16.67 7.65 10.85
CA SER A 200 16.79 6.27 11.32
C SER A 200 17.55 5.38 10.33
N HIS A 201 17.30 5.50 9.02
CA HIS A 201 18.05 4.77 7.99
C HIS A 201 19.51 5.25 7.88
N ALA A 202 19.77 6.55 8.04
CA ALA A 202 21.14 7.08 8.06
C ALA A 202 21.91 6.60 9.31
N VAL A 203 21.26 6.57 10.47
CA VAL A 203 21.82 5.97 11.68
C VAL A 203 22.12 4.49 11.48
N GLU A 204 21.16 3.72 10.91
CA GLU A 204 21.37 2.31 10.58
C GLU A 204 22.62 2.12 9.71
N GLN A 205 22.81 2.92 8.68
CA GLN A 205 23.96 2.82 7.78
C GLN A 205 25.28 3.09 8.48
N GLU A 206 25.36 4.09 9.34
CA GLU A 206 26.58 4.39 10.11
C GLU A 206 26.88 3.28 11.12
N LEU A 207 25.86 2.78 11.83
CA LEU A 207 26.05 1.65 12.74
C LEU A 207 26.54 0.39 12.01
N ARG A 208 26.04 0.10 10.81
CA ARG A 208 26.52 -1.01 9.98
C ARG A 208 27.97 -0.82 9.54
N GLN A 209 28.37 0.41 9.22
CA GLN A 209 29.76 0.69 8.87
C GLN A 209 30.70 0.46 10.07
N GLU A 210 30.27 0.81 11.26
CA GLU A 210 31.02 0.56 12.49
C GLU A 210 31.12 -0.95 12.79
N ILE A 211 29.98 -1.66 12.74
CA ILE A 211 29.91 -3.12 12.92
C ILE A 211 30.84 -3.87 11.92
N ALA A 212 30.93 -3.38 10.70
CA ALA A 212 31.80 -4.00 9.68
C ALA A 212 33.31 -3.89 9.99
N GLN A 213 33.69 -3.07 10.97
CA GLN A 213 35.08 -2.92 11.42
C GLN A 213 35.44 -3.84 12.58
N PHE A 214 34.41 -4.47 13.21
CA PHE A 214 34.63 -5.36 14.36
C PHE A 214 35.33 -6.67 13.95
N GLU A 215 36.14 -7.19 14.86
CA GLU A 215 36.66 -8.54 14.72
C GLU A 215 35.52 -9.57 14.79
N ASP A 216 35.58 -10.59 13.97
CA ASP A 216 34.59 -11.66 13.96
C ASP A 216 34.68 -12.49 15.25
N THR A 217 33.71 -12.32 16.12
CA THR A 217 33.54 -13.05 17.37
C THR A 217 32.47 -14.13 17.29
N GLY A 218 31.81 -14.25 16.14
CA GLY A 218 30.61 -15.04 15.93
C GLY A 218 29.34 -14.37 16.47
N ALA A 219 29.40 -13.09 16.85
CA ALA A 219 28.23 -12.30 17.21
C ALA A 219 27.52 -11.74 15.99
N ASP A 220 26.21 -11.94 15.90
CA ASP A 220 25.34 -11.38 14.87
C ASP A 220 24.66 -10.10 15.37
N TYR A 221 24.65 -9.06 14.52
CA TYR A 221 24.07 -7.75 14.81
C TYR A 221 22.81 -7.53 13.97
N HIS A 222 21.69 -7.31 14.63
CA HIS A 222 20.37 -7.19 14.03
C HIS A 222 19.79 -5.79 14.30
N ILE A 223 19.77 -4.92 13.27
CA ILE A 223 19.23 -3.56 13.38
C ILE A 223 17.78 -3.56 12.93
N THR A 224 16.87 -3.05 13.77
CA THR A 224 15.44 -2.92 13.52
C THR A 224 14.85 -1.73 14.28
N GLY A 225 13.55 -1.67 14.31
CA GLY A 225 12.73 -0.61 14.89
C GLY A 225 11.74 -0.11 13.85
N LEU A 226 10.54 0.23 14.29
CA LEU A 226 9.50 0.72 13.39
C LEU A 226 9.95 1.94 12.58
N PRO A 227 10.65 2.95 13.18
CA PRO A 227 11.19 4.08 12.44
C PRO A 227 12.19 3.68 11.34
N VAL A 228 13.04 2.66 11.60
CA VAL A 228 14.01 2.15 10.61
C VAL A 228 13.29 1.50 9.45
N ALA A 229 12.28 0.67 9.74
CA ALA A 229 11.49 0.01 8.71
C ALA A 229 10.75 1.02 7.82
N GLU A 230 10.16 2.06 8.42
CA GLU A 230 9.42 3.10 7.72
C GLU A 230 10.32 3.94 6.81
N ASP A 231 11.45 4.42 7.31
CA ASP A 231 12.40 5.26 6.56
C ASP A 231 13.08 4.47 5.44
N ARG A 232 13.49 3.23 5.71
CA ARG A 232 14.09 2.33 4.73
C ARG A 232 13.11 1.91 3.64
N PHE A 233 11.85 1.66 4.00
CA PHE A 233 10.80 1.39 3.02
C PHE A 233 10.68 2.52 2.00
N GLY A 234 10.70 3.76 2.48
CA GLY A 234 10.68 4.94 1.63
C GLY A 234 11.85 5.00 0.65
N ALA A 235 13.07 4.74 1.12
CA ALA A 235 14.26 4.72 0.27
C ALA A 235 14.19 3.60 -0.79
N GLU A 236 13.82 2.39 -0.39
CA GLU A 236 13.69 1.25 -1.29
C GLU A 236 12.55 1.42 -2.30
N MET A 237 11.46 2.04 -1.92
CA MET A 237 10.31 2.31 -2.79
C MET A 237 10.72 3.12 -4.03
N PHE A 238 11.53 4.17 -3.88
CA PHE A 238 12.02 4.96 -5.01
C PHE A 238 12.97 4.16 -5.90
N PHE A 239 13.82 3.35 -5.31
CA PHE A 239 14.68 2.43 -6.07
C PHE A 239 13.81 1.45 -6.88
N GLN A 240 12.82 0.83 -6.26
CA GLN A 240 11.90 -0.10 -6.91
C GLN A 240 11.07 0.57 -8.02
N MET A 241 10.61 1.80 -7.82
CA MET A 241 9.95 2.58 -8.88
C MET A 241 10.88 2.75 -10.09
N GLY A 242 12.16 3.07 -9.85
CA GLY A 242 13.18 3.23 -10.89
C GLY A 242 13.49 1.94 -11.67
N VAL A 243 13.29 0.78 -11.06
CA VAL A 243 13.51 -0.54 -11.69
C VAL A 243 12.22 -1.09 -12.30
N SER A 244 11.13 -1.09 -11.55
CA SER A 244 9.87 -1.76 -11.93
C SER A 244 9.17 -1.07 -13.10
N ALA A 245 9.16 0.26 -13.18
CA ALA A 245 8.49 0.97 -14.26
C ALA A 245 9.17 0.77 -15.63
N PRO A 246 10.52 0.88 -15.78
CA PRO A 246 11.20 0.50 -17.01
C PRO A 246 11.05 -0.97 -17.37
N LEU A 247 11.08 -1.87 -16.40
CA LEU A 247 10.93 -3.31 -16.64
C LEU A 247 9.51 -3.65 -17.13
N ALA A 248 8.47 -3.06 -16.54
CA ALA A 248 7.10 -3.18 -17.00
C ALA A 248 6.94 -2.63 -18.42
N MET A 249 7.54 -1.48 -18.72
CA MET A 249 7.54 -0.89 -20.05
C MET A 249 8.25 -1.78 -21.09
N LEU A 250 9.38 -2.37 -20.73
CA LEU A 250 10.09 -3.32 -21.58
C LEU A 250 9.26 -4.58 -21.84
N CYS A 251 8.62 -5.13 -20.81
CA CYS A 251 7.74 -6.29 -20.92
C CYS A 251 6.57 -6.01 -21.87
N VAL A 252 5.88 -4.89 -21.70
CA VAL A 252 4.80 -4.46 -22.58
C VAL A 252 5.30 -4.23 -24.00
N PHE A 253 6.47 -3.60 -24.18
CA PHE A 253 7.11 -3.41 -25.50
C PHE A 253 7.34 -4.74 -26.21
N LEU A 254 7.90 -5.73 -25.52
CA LEU A 254 8.18 -7.06 -26.08
C LEU A 254 6.88 -7.79 -26.47
N LEU A 255 5.85 -7.71 -25.65
CA LEU A 255 4.54 -8.28 -25.95
C LEU A 255 3.89 -7.62 -27.19
N LEU A 256 3.93 -6.31 -27.26
CA LEU A 256 3.45 -5.58 -28.44
C LEU A 256 4.24 -5.96 -29.70
N LEU A 257 5.56 -6.11 -29.55
CA LEU A 257 6.44 -6.54 -30.64
C LEU A 257 6.08 -7.95 -31.12
N TYR A 258 5.77 -8.85 -30.20
CA TYR A 258 5.30 -10.19 -30.54
C TYR A 258 3.99 -10.16 -31.35
N PHE A 259 3.01 -9.33 -30.92
CA PHE A 259 1.69 -9.27 -31.56
C PHE A 259 1.71 -8.48 -32.90
N PHE A 260 2.36 -7.33 -32.92
CA PHE A 260 2.27 -6.41 -34.05
C PHE A 260 3.50 -6.41 -34.98
N ARG A 261 4.65 -6.90 -34.51
CA ARG A 261 5.90 -7.05 -35.28
C ARG A 261 6.36 -5.79 -36.03
N ASN A 262 6.08 -4.62 -35.48
CA ASN A 262 6.44 -3.34 -36.08
C ASN A 262 6.92 -2.34 -35.01
N VAL A 263 8.24 -2.24 -34.86
CA VAL A 263 8.90 -1.42 -33.83
C VAL A 263 8.46 0.05 -33.89
N LYS A 264 8.35 0.65 -35.08
CA LYS A 264 7.99 2.09 -35.23
C LYS A 264 6.60 2.39 -34.70
N LEU A 265 5.61 1.52 -34.95
CA LEU A 265 4.25 1.70 -34.47
C LEU A 265 4.16 1.48 -32.96
N ILE A 266 4.94 0.56 -32.39
CA ILE A 266 4.95 0.23 -30.97
C ILE A 266 5.67 1.30 -30.16
N LEU A 267 6.80 1.82 -30.69
CA LEU A 267 7.56 2.87 -30.02
C LEU A 267 6.71 4.12 -29.76
N PHE A 268 5.74 4.38 -30.65
CA PHE A 268 4.78 5.45 -30.43
C PHE A 268 3.86 5.16 -29.23
N SER A 269 3.38 3.92 -29.04
CA SER A 269 2.55 3.53 -27.89
C SER A 269 3.28 3.81 -26.59
N ILE A 270 4.55 3.44 -26.53
CA ILE A 270 5.43 3.69 -25.36
C ILE A 270 5.62 5.19 -25.14
N ALA A 271 5.90 5.95 -26.22
CA ALA A 271 6.07 7.40 -26.11
C ALA A 271 4.79 8.10 -25.63
N ALA A 272 3.62 7.68 -26.10
CA ALA A 272 2.33 8.21 -25.66
C ALA A 272 2.07 7.93 -24.17
N ALA A 273 2.40 6.71 -23.69
CA ALA A 273 2.31 6.37 -22.28
C ALA A 273 3.25 7.21 -21.43
N MET A 274 4.50 7.41 -21.88
CA MET A 274 5.46 8.27 -21.18
C MET A 274 5.02 9.74 -21.12
N ILE A 275 4.41 10.27 -22.17
CA ILE A 275 3.83 11.62 -22.16
C ILE A 275 2.76 11.73 -21.08
N ALA A 276 1.87 10.73 -20.95
CA ALA A 276 0.84 10.72 -19.92
C ALA A 276 1.45 10.65 -18.50
N VAL A 277 2.47 9.81 -18.29
CA VAL A 277 3.18 9.71 -16.99
C VAL A 277 3.86 11.03 -16.63
N VAL A 278 4.67 11.59 -17.54
CA VAL A 278 5.40 12.84 -17.30
C VAL A 278 4.42 13.99 -17.04
N PHE A 279 3.35 14.08 -17.82
CA PHE A 279 2.30 15.06 -17.61
C PHE A 279 1.69 14.95 -16.21
N THR A 280 1.33 13.74 -15.79
CA THR A 280 0.65 13.51 -14.51
C THR A 280 1.57 13.79 -13.32
N MET A 281 2.79 13.26 -13.33
CA MET A 281 3.75 13.46 -12.24
C MET A 281 4.17 14.93 -12.15
N SER A 282 4.38 15.60 -13.29
CA SER A 282 4.69 17.03 -13.28
C SER A 282 3.52 17.87 -12.77
N LEU A 283 2.29 17.51 -13.13
CA LEU A 283 1.09 18.20 -12.65
C LEU A 283 0.94 18.02 -11.12
N LEU A 284 1.21 16.82 -10.58
CA LEU A 284 1.18 16.56 -9.14
C LEU A 284 2.13 17.52 -8.41
N VAL A 285 3.39 17.61 -8.85
CA VAL A 285 4.40 18.50 -8.25
C VAL A 285 4.02 19.96 -8.38
N VAL A 286 3.65 20.43 -9.58
CA VAL A 286 3.27 21.84 -9.83
C VAL A 286 2.04 22.25 -9.03
N SER A 287 1.13 21.30 -8.75
CA SER A 287 -0.05 21.55 -7.90
C SER A 287 0.26 21.59 -6.40
N GLY A 288 1.51 21.38 -5.99
CA GLY A 288 1.95 21.46 -4.60
C GLY A 288 1.64 20.21 -3.77
N PHE A 289 1.27 19.09 -4.43
CA PHE A 289 1.08 17.83 -3.72
C PHE A 289 2.40 17.10 -3.51
N THR A 290 2.56 16.53 -2.33
CA THR A 290 3.72 15.71 -1.96
C THR A 290 3.67 14.34 -2.65
N VAL A 291 4.82 13.83 -3.07
CA VAL A 291 4.94 12.46 -3.57
C VAL A 291 5.02 11.51 -2.37
N HIS A 292 3.88 10.93 -2.03
CA HIS A 292 3.76 9.93 -0.97
C HIS A 292 4.09 8.51 -1.48
N ILE A 293 4.16 7.55 -0.55
CA ILE A 293 4.33 6.12 -0.84
C ILE A 293 3.40 5.65 -1.96
N MET A 294 2.10 5.97 -1.89
CA MET A 294 1.14 5.59 -2.93
C MET A 294 1.40 6.29 -4.27
N SER A 295 1.85 7.55 -4.25
CA SER A 295 2.08 8.34 -5.47
C SER A 295 3.22 7.77 -6.34
N SER A 296 4.17 7.03 -5.75
CA SER A 296 5.24 6.35 -6.47
C SER A 296 4.73 5.28 -7.44
N MET A 297 3.55 4.72 -7.18
CA MET A 297 2.92 3.72 -8.03
C MET A 297 2.21 4.34 -9.26
N ILE A 298 1.97 5.66 -9.31
CA ILE A 298 1.28 6.34 -10.42
C ILE A 298 1.86 5.96 -11.79
N PRO A 299 3.19 6.03 -12.04
CA PRO A 299 3.77 5.63 -13.32
C PRO A 299 3.48 4.18 -13.68
N ILE A 300 3.56 3.27 -12.70
CA ILE A 300 3.38 1.83 -12.89
C ILE A 300 1.95 1.50 -13.34
N PHE A 301 0.96 2.25 -12.84
CA PHE A 301 -0.44 2.11 -13.26
C PHE A 301 -0.73 2.77 -14.62
N ILE A 302 -0.24 3.98 -14.82
CA ILE A 302 -0.55 4.74 -16.05
C ILE A 302 0.05 4.08 -17.29
N ILE A 303 1.25 3.50 -17.23
CA ILE A 303 1.92 2.92 -18.41
C ILE A 303 1.05 1.83 -19.07
N PRO A 304 0.62 0.76 -18.40
CA PRO A 304 -0.22 -0.26 -19.03
C PRO A 304 -1.59 0.27 -19.45
N ILE A 305 -2.21 1.15 -18.63
CA ILE A 305 -3.54 1.71 -18.91
C ILE A 305 -3.52 2.62 -20.16
N ALA A 306 -2.50 3.45 -20.30
CA ALA A 306 -2.36 4.32 -21.47
C ALA A 306 -2.21 3.54 -22.78
N ILE A 307 -1.68 2.34 -22.72
CA ILE A 307 -1.47 1.48 -23.89
C ILE A 307 -2.75 0.71 -24.27
N LEU A 308 -3.69 0.53 -23.33
CA LEU A 308 -4.93 -0.23 -23.55
C LEU A 308 -5.75 0.30 -24.72
N ASP A 309 -6.09 1.58 -24.71
CA ASP A 309 -6.83 2.22 -25.78
C ASP A 309 -6.08 2.19 -27.12
N ASP A 310 -4.77 2.33 -27.05
CA ASP A 310 -3.90 2.32 -28.21
C ASP A 310 -3.85 0.95 -28.91
N ILE A 311 -3.86 -0.15 -28.15
CA ILE A 311 -3.95 -1.51 -28.69
C ILE A 311 -5.23 -1.71 -29.49
N HIS A 312 -6.36 -1.17 -29.04
CA HIS A 312 -7.63 -1.27 -29.77
C HIS A 312 -7.56 -0.55 -31.12
N ILE A 313 -7.07 0.69 -31.13
CA ILE A 313 -6.92 1.45 -32.38
C ILE A 313 -5.95 0.75 -33.34
N LEU A 314 -4.80 0.30 -32.80
CA LEU A 314 -3.76 -0.34 -33.60
C LEU A 314 -4.23 -1.71 -34.12
N SER A 315 -4.98 -2.47 -33.34
CA SER A 315 -5.53 -3.77 -33.73
C SER A 315 -6.57 -3.63 -34.84
N ASP A 316 -7.55 -2.72 -34.68
CA ASP A 316 -8.58 -2.46 -35.71
C ASP A 316 -7.96 -1.88 -36.99
N PHE A 317 -6.99 -0.96 -36.83
CA PHE A 317 -6.28 -0.42 -38.00
C PHE A 317 -5.46 -1.52 -38.70
N HIS A 318 -4.79 -2.39 -37.93
CA HIS A 318 -4.05 -3.54 -38.48
C HIS A 318 -4.91 -4.48 -39.31
N ASP A 319 -6.14 -4.73 -38.86
CA ASP A 319 -7.04 -5.70 -39.49
C ASP A 319 -7.72 -5.09 -40.73
N ARG A 320 -7.87 -3.77 -40.82
CA ARG A 320 -8.57 -3.06 -41.95
C ARG A 320 -7.64 -2.41 -42.98
N TYR A 321 -6.34 -2.22 -42.60
CA TYR A 321 -5.43 -1.52 -43.49
C TYR A 321 -5.13 -2.30 -44.76
N THR A 322 -5.40 -1.64 -45.93
CA THR A 322 -4.96 -2.09 -47.25
C THR A 322 -4.33 -0.90 -47.98
N PRO A 323 -3.28 -1.13 -48.82
CA PRO A 323 -2.58 -0.07 -49.51
C PRO A 323 -3.45 0.74 -50.48
N ASP A 324 -4.55 0.13 -50.98
CA ASP A 324 -5.43 0.68 -52.00
C ASP A 324 -6.45 1.69 -51.44
N ARG A 325 -6.57 1.79 -50.13
CA ARG A 325 -7.53 2.69 -49.44
C ARG A 325 -6.84 3.88 -48.80
N PRO A 326 -7.48 5.11 -48.92
CA PRO A 326 -6.96 6.29 -48.23
C PRO A 326 -6.87 6.10 -46.72
N ARG A 327 -5.71 6.38 -46.12
CA ARG A 327 -5.48 6.20 -44.67
C ARG A 327 -6.51 6.95 -43.82
N LEU A 328 -6.85 8.19 -44.20
CA LEU A 328 -7.82 9.00 -43.47
C LEU A 328 -9.20 8.35 -43.43
N GLU A 329 -9.60 7.62 -44.47
CA GLU A 329 -10.86 6.90 -44.52
C GLU A 329 -10.87 5.73 -43.52
N ILE A 330 -9.79 4.95 -43.50
CA ILE A 330 -9.65 3.84 -42.57
C ILE A 330 -9.63 4.36 -41.13
N ILE A 331 -8.87 5.42 -40.82
CA ILE A 331 -8.84 6.07 -39.49
C ILE A 331 -10.24 6.57 -39.11
N ARG A 332 -11.00 7.15 -40.07
CA ARG A 332 -12.36 7.62 -39.82
C ARG A 332 -13.34 6.48 -39.49
N GLU A 333 -13.19 5.32 -40.12
CA GLU A 333 -13.99 4.13 -39.82
C GLU A 333 -13.63 3.59 -38.42
N VAL A 334 -12.34 3.33 -38.16
CA VAL A 334 -11.83 2.83 -36.86
C VAL A 334 -12.27 3.73 -35.72
N MET A 335 -11.99 5.03 -35.82
CA MET A 335 -12.38 5.99 -34.79
C MET A 335 -13.92 6.20 -34.73
N GLY A 336 -14.63 5.96 -35.79
CA GLY A 336 -16.10 6.01 -35.85
C GLY A 336 -16.75 4.92 -35.00
N GLU A 337 -16.12 3.75 -34.89
CA GLU A 337 -16.62 2.62 -34.14
C GLU A 337 -16.09 2.59 -32.71
N LEU A 338 -14.81 2.94 -32.50
CA LEU A 338 -14.15 2.80 -31.21
C LEU A 338 -14.33 4.00 -30.25
N TRP A 339 -14.61 5.21 -30.75
CA TRP A 339 -14.58 6.41 -29.91
C TRP A 339 -15.54 6.36 -28.69
N ARG A 340 -16.74 5.76 -28.87
CA ARG A 340 -17.70 5.63 -27.75
C ARG A 340 -17.24 4.61 -26.72
N PRO A 341 -16.96 3.36 -27.08
CA PRO A 341 -16.39 2.40 -26.12
C PRO A 341 -15.18 2.97 -25.38
N MET A 342 -14.17 3.49 -26.09
CA MET A 342 -12.96 4.06 -25.49
C MET A 342 -13.22 5.22 -24.54
N LEU A 343 -14.14 6.16 -24.89
CA LEU A 343 -14.49 7.23 -23.95
C LEU A 343 -15.09 6.69 -22.65
N PHE A 344 -16.00 5.72 -22.76
CA PHE A 344 -16.67 5.19 -21.58
C PHE A 344 -15.77 4.26 -20.77
N THR A 345 -14.87 3.51 -21.40
CA THR A 345 -13.85 2.74 -20.65
C THR A 345 -12.92 3.67 -19.90
N SER A 346 -12.42 4.73 -20.54
CA SER A 346 -11.59 5.71 -19.83
C SER A 346 -12.36 6.45 -18.73
N LEU A 347 -13.65 6.74 -18.90
CA LEU A 347 -14.48 7.33 -17.85
C LEU A 347 -14.77 6.37 -16.70
N THR A 348 -14.99 5.09 -16.96
CA THR A 348 -15.19 4.09 -15.90
C THR A 348 -13.91 3.84 -15.12
N THR A 349 -12.77 3.79 -15.79
CA THR A 349 -11.46 3.69 -15.13
C THR A 349 -11.16 4.95 -14.32
N THR A 350 -11.41 6.15 -14.88
CA THR A 350 -11.30 7.41 -14.15
C THR A 350 -12.18 7.42 -12.90
N ALA A 351 -13.43 6.96 -13.02
CA ALA A 351 -14.34 6.89 -11.88
C ALA A 351 -13.87 5.90 -10.81
N GLY A 352 -13.32 4.76 -11.23
CA GLY A 352 -12.70 3.79 -10.31
C GLY A 352 -11.58 4.39 -9.48
N PHE A 353 -10.64 5.10 -10.13
CA PHE A 353 -9.56 5.79 -9.42
C PHE A 353 -10.05 6.99 -8.61
N ALA A 354 -10.95 7.81 -9.17
CA ALA A 354 -11.49 8.98 -8.48
C ALA A 354 -12.29 8.62 -7.23
N SER A 355 -12.87 7.41 -7.16
CA SER A 355 -13.58 6.95 -5.94
C SER A 355 -12.66 6.84 -4.73
N LEU A 356 -11.36 6.66 -4.93
CA LEU A 356 -10.37 6.66 -3.85
C LEU A 356 -10.27 8.02 -3.14
N MET A 357 -10.74 9.10 -3.75
CA MET A 357 -10.85 10.41 -3.08
C MET A 357 -11.90 10.42 -1.96
N LEU A 358 -12.76 9.40 -1.87
CA LEU A 358 -13.75 9.26 -0.80
C LEU A 358 -13.17 8.60 0.46
N THR A 359 -11.96 8.06 0.37
CA THR A 359 -11.28 7.45 1.54
C THR A 359 -10.78 8.54 2.49
N PRO A 360 -10.68 8.27 3.79
CA PRO A 360 -10.15 9.24 4.75
C PRO A 360 -8.62 9.38 4.72
N ASN A 361 -7.93 8.63 3.86
CA ASN A 361 -6.47 8.55 3.82
C ASN A 361 -5.89 9.51 2.76
N PRO A 362 -5.19 10.60 3.14
CA PRO A 362 -4.71 11.62 2.21
C PRO A 362 -3.82 11.09 1.07
N PRO A 363 -2.82 10.21 1.29
CA PRO A 363 -2.01 9.65 0.20
C PRO A 363 -2.82 8.86 -0.82
N VAL A 364 -3.87 8.16 -0.38
CA VAL A 364 -4.77 7.39 -1.25
C VAL A 364 -5.66 8.32 -2.09
N GLN A 365 -6.12 9.43 -1.49
CA GLN A 365 -6.87 10.46 -2.21
C GLN A 365 -6.04 11.08 -3.34
N VAL A 366 -4.80 11.47 -3.04
CA VAL A 366 -3.86 12.06 -4.02
C VAL A 366 -3.57 11.05 -5.13
N PHE A 367 -3.24 9.81 -4.80
CA PHE A 367 -3.03 8.74 -5.77
C PHE A 367 -4.24 8.57 -6.69
N GLY A 368 -5.44 8.43 -6.12
CA GLY A 368 -6.68 8.26 -6.87
C GLY A 368 -6.97 9.42 -7.82
N ALA A 369 -6.82 10.66 -7.33
CA ALA A 369 -7.04 11.87 -8.11
C ALA A 369 -6.07 11.98 -9.31
N PHE A 370 -4.77 11.78 -9.07
CA PHE A 370 -3.77 11.96 -10.13
C PHE A 370 -3.75 10.80 -11.11
N VAL A 371 -4.00 9.56 -10.69
CA VAL A 371 -4.20 8.46 -11.66
C VAL A 371 -5.45 8.70 -12.51
N ALA A 372 -6.56 9.17 -11.92
CA ALA A 372 -7.76 9.52 -12.67
C ALA A 372 -7.50 10.59 -13.74
N ILE A 373 -6.76 11.66 -13.39
CA ILE A 373 -6.30 12.69 -14.33
C ILE A 373 -5.38 12.07 -15.40
N GLY A 374 -4.44 11.22 -14.99
CA GLY A 374 -3.51 10.53 -15.89
C GLY A 374 -4.20 9.64 -16.92
N VAL A 375 -5.24 8.92 -16.51
CA VAL A 375 -6.08 8.12 -17.43
C VAL A 375 -6.77 9.00 -18.47
N LEU A 376 -7.34 10.13 -18.06
CA LEU A 376 -7.95 11.08 -19.00
C LEU A 376 -6.91 11.71 -19.93
N ALA A 377 -5.73 12.04 -19.43
CA ALA A 377 -4.62 12.54 -20.24
C ALA A 377 -4.15 11.49 -21.26
N ALA A 378 -3.98 10.24 -20.83
CA ALA A 378 -3.63 9.11 -21.69
C ALA A 378 -4.65 8.90 -22.80
N TRP A 379 -5.93 8.88 -22.43
CA TRP A 379 -7.02 8.82 -23.40
C TRP A 379 -6.96 9.97 -24.43
N PHE A 380 -6.79 11.22 -23.97
CA PHE A 380 -6.69 12.38 -24.85
C PHE A 380 -5.50 12.29 -25.81
N VAL A 381 -4.32 11.91 -25.30
CA VAL A 381 -3.11 11.68 -26.09
C VAL A 381 -3.35 10.60 -27.14
N THR A 382 -3.94 9.48 -26.76
CA THR A 382 -4.19 8.36 -27.67
C THR A 382 -5.19 8.71 -28.76
N VAL A 383 -6.33 9.33 -28.43
CA VAL A 383 -7.39 9.69 -29.39
C VAL A 383 -6.94 10.77 -30.36
N THR A 384 -5.97 11.63 -29.97
CA THR A 384 -5.48 12.71 -30.84
C THR A 384 -4.19 12.35 -31.55
N LEU A 385 -3.18 11.91 -30.83
CA LEU A 385 -1.85 11.70 -31.41
C LEU A 385 -1.71 10.40 -32.21
N ARG A 386 -2.44 9.31 -31.84
CA ARG A 386 -2.37 8.07 -32.62
C ARG A 386 -2.88 8.24 -34.05
N PRO A 387 -4.08 8.79 -34.31
CA PRO A 387 -4.53 9.10 -35.67
C PRO A 387 -3.57 10.02 -36.44
N ALA A 388 -3.04 11.06 -35.75
CA ALA A 388 -2.06 11.97 -36.35
C ALA A 388 -0.75 11.23 -36.73
N TYR A 389 -0.27 10.31 -35.87
CA TYR A 389 0.93 9.51 -36.14
C TYR A 389 0.76 8.54 -37.31
N LEU A 390 -0.41 7.87 -37.42
CA LEU A 390 -0.71 6.97 -38.53
C LEU A 390 -0.71 7.69 -39.89
N MET A 391 -0.96 9.00 -39.93
CA MET A 391 -0.83 9.85 -41.13
C MET A 391 0.63 10.21 -41.44
N ILE A 392 1.57 10.11 -40.50
CA ILE A 392 2.99 10.48 -40.66
C ILE A 392 3.85 9.26 -41.05
N VAL A 393 3.47 8.08 -40.57
CA VAL A 393 4.23 6.84 -40.82
C VAL A 393 4.43 6.56 -42.29
N SER A 394 5.64 6.15 -42.69
CA SER A 394 5.95 5.86 -44.12
C SER A 394 5.14 4.68 -44.65
N GLU A 395 4.82 4.71 -45.95
CA GLU A 395 4.08 3.65 -46.63
C GLU A 395 4.81 2.31 -46.56
N GLU A 396 6.11 2.34 -46.65
CA GLU A 396 6.96 1.15 -46.52
C GLU A 396 6.79 0.45 -45.14
N THR A 397 6.65 1.25 -44.09
CA THR A 397 6.40 0.71 -42.73
C THR A 397 5.01 0.07 -42.65
N LEU A 398 4.00 0.69 -43.24
CA LEU A 398 2.62 0.17 -43.26
C LEU A 398 2.46 -0.99 -44.24
N ALA A 399 3.19 -1.03 -45.34
CA ALA A 399 3.14 -2.12 -46.32
C ALA A 399 3.54 -3.50 -45.72
N LYS A 400 4.31 -3.50 -44.66
CA LYS A 400 4.70 -4.71 -43.92
C LYS A 400 3.70 -5.04 -42.77
N PHE A 401 2.64 -4.25 -42.62
CA PHE A 401 1.72 -4.29 -41.53
C PHE A 401 0.31 -4.74 -42.00
N GLY A 402 -0.39 -5.54 -41.22
CA GLY A 402 -1.78 -5.86 -41.43
C GLY A 402 -2.12 -6.73 -42.63
N ALA A 403 -3.21 -6.35 -43.30
CA ALA A 403 -3.79 -7.09 -44.40
C ALA A 403 -2.90 -7.14 -45.68
N ALA A 404 -1.99 -6.17 -45.82
CA ALA A 404 -1.02 -6.17 -46.92
C ALA A 404 -0.10 -7.41 -46.92
N ARG A 405 0.10 -8.01 -45.74
CA ARG A 405 0.86 -9.26 -45.59
C ARG A 405 0.04 -10.50 -45.99
N LYS A 406 -1.30 -10.42 -45.85
CA LYS A 406 -2.24 -11.50 -46.24
C LYS A 406 -2.39 -11.62 -47.75
N SER A 407 -2.23 -10.47 -48.49
CA SER A 407 -2.40 -10.43 -49.96
C SER A 407 -1.24 -11.07 -50.74
N LYS A 408 -0.08 -11.32 -50.15
CA LYS A 408 1.11 -11.86 -50.81
C LYS A 408 1.39 -13.36 -50.66
N GLY A 409 0.58 -14.08 -49.95
CA GLY A 409 0.75 -15.53 -49.80
C GLY A 409 -0.40 -16.18 -49.11
N ASP A 410 -0.96 -17.14 -49.74
CA ASP A 410 -2.00 -18.10 -49.40
C ASP A 410 -3.46 -17.65 -49.50
N GLY A 411 -4.10 -18.29 -50.44
CA GLY A 411 -5.53 -18.27 -50.63
C GLY A 411 -6.31 -18.86 -49.46
N ALA A 412 -7.48 -18.28 -49.28
CA ALA A 412 -8.61 -18.69 -48.48
C ALA A 412 -8.52 -18.55 -46.94
N ASP A 413 -9.24 -17.55 -46.43
CA ASP A 413 -10.14 -17.57 -45.27
C ASP A 413 -9.88 -18.62 -44.15
N ARG A 414 -8.76 -18.52 -43.43
CA ARG A 414 -8.73 -19.05 -42.08
C ARG A 414 -7.64 -18.33 -41.25
N PRO A 415 -7.96 -17.71 -40.11
CA PRO A 415 -6.96 -17.28 -39.19
C PRO A 415 -6.33 -18.51 -38.52
N HIS A 416 -5.18 -18.94 -39.06
CA HIS A 416 -4.43 -20.08 -38.52
C HIS A 416 -3.50 -19.58 -37.38
N GLY A 417 -3.88 -19.87 -36.13
CA GLY A 417 -3.07 -19.68 -34.94
C GLY A 417 -3.72 -20.39 -33.76
N ALA A 418 -2.93 -20.96 -32.86
CA ALA A 418 -3.42 -21.65 -31.66
C ALA A 418 -4.41 -20.78 -30.85
N LEU A 419 -4.15 -19.47 -30.77
CA LEU A 419 -5.03 -18.51 -30.09
C LEU A 419 -6.44 -18.44 -30.74
N ALA A 420 -6.51 -18.36 -32.05
CA ALA A 420 -7.79 -18.31 -32.75
C ALA A 420 -8.58 -19.63 -32.63
N GLY A 421 -7.89 -20.77 -32.64
CA GLY A 421 -8.47 -22.07 -32.38
C GLY A 421 -9.04 -22.19 -30.96
N GLY A 422 -8.29 -21.78 -29.97
CA GLY A 422 -8.71 -21.76 -28.57
C GLY A 422 -9.92 -20.86 -28.31
N LEU A 423 -9.93 -19.65 -28.90
CA LEU A 423 -11.06 -18.73 -28.79
C LEU A 423 -12.33 -19.26 -29.43
N ARG A 424 -12.25 -19.89 -30.62
CA ARG A 424 -13.42 -20.54 -31.24
C ARG A 424 -13.95 -21.69 -30.38
N ALA A 425 -13.07 -22.51 -29.82
CA ALA A 425 -13.46 -23.59 -28.91
C ALA A 425 -14.16 -23.03 -27.65
N MET A 426 -13.63 -21.95 -27.08
CA MET A 426 -14.22 -21.27 -25.93
C MET A 426 -15.60 -20.69 -26.24
N GLY A 427 -15.76 -20.02 -27.40
CA GLY A 427 -17.04 -19.50 -27.86
C GLY A 427 -18.06 -20.59 -28.14
N GLY A 428 -17.63 -21.70 -28.78
CA GLY A 428 -18.45 -22.89 -28.99
C GLY A 428 -18.90 -23.51 -27.65
N PHE A 429 -18.01 -23.66 -26.70
CA PHE A 429 -18.32 -24.19 -25.37
C PHE A 429 -19.32 -23.27 -24.63
N ALA A 430 -19.06 -21.97 -24.57
CA ALA A 430 -19.95 -21.00 -23.91
C ALA A 430 -21.34 -20.95 -24.55
N GLY A 431 -21.44 -21.11 -25.90
CA GLY A 431 -22.70 -21.13 -26.61
C GLY A 431 -23.50 -22.42 -26.43
N GLN A 432 -22.84 -23.58 -26.47
CA GLN A 432 -23.47 -24.89 -26.36
C GLN A 432 -23.79 -25.29 -24.92
N HIS A 433 -22.90 -24.94 -23.97
CA HIS A 433 -22.97 -25.34 -22.57
C HIS A 433 -23.22 -24.15 -21.63
N GLY A 434 -23.96 -23.12 -22.08
CA GLY A 434 -24.17 -21.89 -21.29
C GLY A 434 -24.73 -22.13 -19.89
N LYS A 435 -25.65 -23.10 -19.70
CA LYS A 435 -26.17 -23.47 -18.36
C LYS A 435 -25.08 -24.02 -17.45
N LEU A 436 -24.19 -24.84 -18.00
CA LEU A 436 -23.05 -25.41 -17.23
C LEU A 436 -22.06 -24.32 -16.84
N VAL A 437 -21.76 -23.35 -17.74
CA VAL A 437 -20.93 -22.19 -17.42
C VAL A 437 -21.52 -21.36 -16.28
N LEU A 438 -22.84 -21.09 -16.32
CA LEU A 438 -23.52 -20.34 -15.27
C LEU A 438 -23.56 -21.10 -13.93
N ALA A 439 -23.84 -22.41 -13.97
CA ALA A 439 -23.81 -23.25 -12.77
C ALA A 439 -22.40 -23.32 -12.17
N GLY A 440 -21.35 -23.49 -12.98
CA GLY A 440 -19.96 -23.46 -12.54
C GLY A 440 -19.57 -22.10 -11.94
N SER A 441 -20.00 -21.01 -12.57
CA SER A 441 -19.78 -19.65 -12.03
C SER A 441 -20.47 -19.43 -10.68
N ALA A 442 -21.68 -19.98 -10.50
CA ALA A 442 -22.39 -19.91 -9.22
C ALA A 442 -21.66 -20.70 -8.12
N VAL A 443 -21.11 -21.87 -8.44
CA VAL A 443 -20.29 -22.65 -7.49
C VAL A 443 -19.02 -21.90 -7.12
N VAL A 444 -18.31 -21.32 -8.11
CA VAL A 444 -17.11 -20.50 -7.85
C VAL A 444 -17.45 -19.32 -6.94
N LEU A 445 -18.57 -18.62 -7.20
CA LEU A 445 -19.02 -17.53 -6.34
C LEU A 445 -19.31 -17.99 -4.91
N ALA A 446 -20.01 -19.12 -4.73
CA ALA A 446 -20.30 -19.64 -3.39
C ALA A 446 -19.02 -19.99 -2.62
N LEU A 447 -18.06 -20.65 -3.26
CA LEU A 447 -16.75 -20.94 -2.68
C LEU A 447 -15.97 -19.67 -2.37
N SER A 448 -16.06 -18.66 -3.24
CA SER A 448 -15.39 -17.39 -3.06
C SER A 448 -15.97 -16.58 -1.89
N VAL A 449 -17.30 -16.55 -1.73
CA VAL A 449 -17.97 -15.94 -0.59
C VAL A 449 -17.53 -16.62 0.71
N TRP A 450 -17.42 -17.93 0.71
CA TRP A 450 -16.86 -18.65 1.87
C TRP A 450 -15.38 -18.29 2.13
N GLY A 451 -14.56 -18.12 1.07
CA GLY A 451 -13.19 -17.66 1.20
C GLY A 451 -13.09 -16.25 1.83
N ILE A 452 -13.98 -15.33 1.41
CA ILE A 452 -14.02 -13.96 1.95
C ILE A 452 -14.22 -13.95 3.47
N THR A 453 -15.00 -14.88 4.04
CA THR A 453 -15.19 -14.96 5.50
C THR A 453 -13.93 -15.34 6.28
N LYS A 454 -12.86 -15.73 5.59
CA LYS A 454 -11.56 -16.09 6.19
C LYS A 454 -10.53 -14.96 6.09
N ILE A 455 -10.88 -13.83 5.47
CA ILE A 455 -9.98 -12.69 5.33
C ILE A 455 -9.79 -12.06 6.71
N GLU A 456 -8.54 -11.93 7.12
CA GLU A 456 -8.13 -11.17 8.28
C GLU A 456 -7.66 -9.79 7.83
N VAL A 457 -8.06 -8.76 8.57
CA VAL A 457 -7.61 -7.38 8.34
C VAL A 457 -6.36 -7.16 9.16
N ASN A 458 -5.24 -6.96 8.50
CA ASN A 458 -3.97 -6.81 9.17
C ASN A 458 -2.96 -6.09 8.26
N ASP A 459 -2.19 -5.19 8.83
CA ASP A 459 -1.09 -4.51 8.14
C ASP A 459 0.02 -4.20 9.14
N ASN A 460 1.24 -4.59 8.80
CA ASN A 460 2.42 -4.38 9.63
C ASN A 460 3.55 -3.86 8.72
N PRO A 461 4.09 -2.65 8.95
CA PRO A 461 5.13 -2.06 8.10
C PRO A 461 6.37 -2.94 7.93
N ILE A 462 6.77 -3.69 8.94
CA ILE A 462 7.91 -4.62 8.83
C ILE A 462 7.59 -5.76 7.84
N ARG A 463 6.32 -6.18 7.72
CA ARG A 463 5.89 -7.19 6.74
C ARG A 463 5.78 -6.66 5.30
N TRP A 464 6.04 -5.37 5.07
CA TRP A 464 6.17 -4.84 3.70
C TRP A 464 7.45 -5.29 3.00
N PHE A 465 8.43 -5.81 3.76
CA PHE A 465 9.64 -6.41 3.23
C PHE A 465 9.50 -7.93 3.06
N GLU A 466 10.26 -8.53 2.15
CA GLU A 466 10.32 -9.99 2.01
C GLU A 466 10.82 -10.67 3.29
N SER A 467 10.42 -11.92 3.49
CA SER A 467 10.78 -12.69 4.69
C SER A 467 12.29 -12.90 4.87
N SER A 468 13.06 -12.84 3.78
CA SER A 468 14.53 -12.93 3.75
C SER A 468 15.22 -11.58 3.95
N HIS A 469 14.48 -10.48 3.97
CA HIS A 469 15.04 -9.14 4.12
C HIS A 469 15.61 -8.95 5.53
N GLU A 470 16.72 -8.21 5.64
CA GLU A 470 17.44 -7.99 6.91
C GLU A 470 16.55 -7.47 8.04
N ILE A 471 15.67 -6.50 7.77
CA ILE A 471 14.71 -5.95 8.74
C ILE A 471 13.78 -7.06 9.26
N ARG A 472 13.28 -7.96 8.39
CA ARG A 472 12.42 -9.07 8.78
C ARG A 472 13.16 -10.12 9.59
N VAL A 473 14.42 -10.36 9.27
CA VAL A 473 15.30 -11.27 10.05
C VAL A 473 15.57 -10.66 11.41
N ALA A 474 15.94 -9.38 11.46
CA ALA A 474 16.21 -8.65 12.70
C ALA A 474 14.98 -8.62 13.62
N ASP A 475 13.81 -8.29 13.08
CA ASP A 475 12.54 -8.29 13.83
C ASP A 475 12.26 -9.66 14.46
N ARG A 476 12.44 -10.75 13.69
CA ARG A 476 12.25 -12.11 14.21
C ARG A 476 13.23 -12.44 15.34
N VAL A 477 14.51 -12.20 15.12
CA VAL A 477 15.55 -12.51 16.11
C VAL A 477 15.32 -11.73 17.41
N ILE A 478 14.96 -10.45 17.31
CA ILE A 478 14.69 -9.64 18.50
C ILE A 478 13.43 -10.14 19.22
N ASN A 479 12.36 -10.47 18.51
CA ASN A 479 11.15 -10.97 19.15
C ASN A 479 11.29 -12.40 19.69
N ASP A 480 12.26 -13.19 19.20
CA ASP A 480 12.57 -14.53 19.73
C ASP A 480 13.39 -14.46 21.04
N HIS A 481 14.24 -13.43 21.24
CA HIS A 481 15.13 -13.29 22.41
C HIS A 481 14.63 -12.29 23.45
N PHE A 482 13.84 -11.27 23.05
CA PHE A 482 13.43 -10.16 23.91
C PHE A 482 11.90 -10.06 24.03
N ALA A 483 11.47 -9.17 24.91
CA ALA A 483 10.04 -8.95 25.18
C ALA A 483 9.26 -8.35 24.01
N GLY A 484 9.95 -7.84 23.00
CA GLY A 484 9.34 -7.31 21.79
C GLY A 484 10.03 -6.09 21.23
N SER A 485 9.86 -5.89 19.92
CA SER A 485 10.42 -4.76 19.17
C SER A 485 9.41 -3.64 18.93
N TYR A 486 8.13 -3.87 19.24
CA TYR A 486 7.05 -2.92 18.99
C TYR A 486 6.61 -2.24 20.27
N MET A 487 6.48 -0.90 20.21
CA MET A 487 6.09 -0.10 21.36
C MET A 487 4.68 0.44 21.23
N ALA A 488 3.90 0.28 22.28
CA ALA A 488 2.63 0.95 22.50
C ALA A 488 2.62 1.59 23.88
N TYR A 489 1.92 2.69 24.01
CA TYR A 489 1.86 3.47 25.22
C TYR A 489 0.43 3.71 25.66
N LEU A 490 0.21 3.62 26.98
CA LEU A 490 -1.09 3.86 27.60
C LEU A 490 -0.96 4.97 28.63
N GLN A 491 -1.47 6.16 28.32
CA GLN A 491 -1.64 7.23 29.29
C GLN A 491 -2.86 6.95 30.17
N LEU A 492 -2.69 7.17 31.47
CA LEU A 492 -3.75 7.16 32.48
C LEU A 492 -3.80 8.54 33.15
N GLN A 493 -4.99 9.12 33.30
CA GLN A 493 -5.23 10.37 34.04
C GLN A 493 -6.60 10.32 34.74
N PRO A 494 -6.79 11.04 35.85
CA PRO A 494 -8.11 11.20 36.45
C PRO A 494 -9.10 11.80 35.46
N LYS A 495 -10.37 11.38 35.50
CA LYS A 495 -11.42 12.01 34.72
C LYS A 495 -11.66 13.42 35.21
N ASP A 496 -12.02 14.32 34.31
CA ASP A 496 -12.44 15.69 34.67
C ASP A 496 -13.58 15.65 35.71
N GLY A 497 -13.38 16.35 36.81
CA GLY A 497 -14.33 16.39 37.92
C GLY A 497 -14.33 15.14 38.82
N ALA A 498 -13.43 14.21 38.65
CA ALA A 498 -13.23 13.11 39.61
C ALA A 498 -12.70 13.65 40.95
N ASP A 499 -13.11 13.03 42.05
CA ASP A 499 -12.52 13.28 43.37
C ASP A 499 -11.17 12.58 43.47
N ALA A 500 -10.14 13.23 42.92
CA ALA A 500 -8.78 12.72 42.86
C ALA A 500 -7.96 13.38 43.97
N PRO A 501 -7.12 12.58 44.70
CA PRO A 501 -6.19 13.15 45.64
C PRO A 501 -5.12 13.99 44.94
N ASP A 502 -4.44 14.85 45.66
CA ASP A 502 -3.27 15.55 45.19
C ASP A 502 -2.18 14.50 44.87
N GLN A 503 -1.55 14.63 43.66
CA GLN A 503 -0.55 13.67 43.16
C GLN A 503 -1.03 12.18 43.16
N PRO A 504 -2.10 11.86 42.37
CA PRO A 504 -2.77 10.58 42.40
C PRO A 504 -1.84 9.40 42.12
N PHE A 505 -0.80 9.59 41.30
CA PHE A 505 0.16 8.54 40.93
C PHE A 505 1.33 8.35 41.95
N LYS A 506 1.32 9.08 43.07
CA LYS A 506 2.09 8.76 44.28
C LYS A 506 1.31 7.93 45.31
N GLN A 507 0.02 7.73 45.12
CA GLN A 507 -0.79 6.95 46.07
C GLN A 507 -0.48 5.45 45.94
N PRO A 508 -0.15 4.77 47.06
CA PRO A 508 0.18 3.34 47.02
C PRO A 508 -0.91 2.46 46.35
N GLU A 509 -2.17 2.80 46.57
CA GLU A 509 -3.31 2.03 46.01
C GLU A 509 -3.33 2.12 44.47
N MET A 510 -3.08 3.29 43.91
CA MET A 510 -3.01 3.49 42.46
C MET A 510 -1.81 2.75 41.86
N LEU A 511 -0.65 2.86 42.49
CA LEU A 511 0.56 2.14 42.07
C LEU A 511 0.37 0.62 42.12
N ARG A 512 -0.31 0.08 43.15
CA ARG A 512 -0.63 -1.35 43.23
C ARG A 512 -1.60 -1.77 42.14
N TRP A 513 -2.57 -0.92 41.83
CA TRP A 513 -3.50 -1.18 40.72
C TRP A 513 -2.78 -1.23 39.37
N ILE A 514 -1.87 -0.27 39.10
CA ILE A 514 -1.04 -0.27 37.88
C ILE A 514 -0.16 -1.53 37.83
N ALA A 515 0.50 -1.89 38.94
CA ALA A 515 1.28 -3.10 39.02
C ALA A 515 0.46 -4.39 38.83
N GLY A 516 -0.81 -4.35 39.22
CA GLY A 516 -1.78 -5.41 38.92
C GLY A 516 -2.11 -5.52 37.44
N LEU A 517 -2.32 -4.38 36.78
CA LEU A 517 -2.54 -4.31 35.34
C LEU A 517 -1.31 -4.82 34.55
N GLN A 518 -0.11 -4.36 34.88
CA GLN A 518 1.13 -4.84 34.28
C GLN A 518 1.23 -6.38 34.35
N ARG A 519 1.08 -6.94 35.53
CA ARG A 519 1.13 -8.41 35.74
C ARG A 519 0.05 -9.14 34.97
N HIS A 520 -1.17 -8.58 34.91
CA HIS A 520 -2.26 -9.18 34.15
C HIS A 520 -1.92 -9.25 32.67
N LEU A 521 -1.38 -8.16 32.10
CA LEU A 521 -1.02 -8.08 30.69
C LEU A 521 0.11 -9.06 30.36
N GLU A 522 1.17 -9.08 31.15
CA GLU A 522 2.32 -9.98 30.92
C GLU A 522 1.97 -11.47 31.07
N GLN A 523 1.02 -11.82 31.95
CA GLN A 523 0.68 -13.21 32.20
C GLN A 523 -0.44 -13.76 31.34
N ASN A 524 -1.37 -12.90 30.89
CA ASN A 524 -2.61 -13.34 30.23
C ASN A 524 -2.75 -12.86 28.78
N VAL A 525 -1.88 -11.96 28.32
CA VAL A 525 -1.91 -11.43 26.96
C VAL A 525 -0.63 -11.82 26.23
N PRO A 526 -0.63 -12.89 25.42
CA PRO A 526 0.60 -13.42 24.79
C PRO A 526 1.35 -12.42 23.92
N GLN A 527 0.66 -11.39 23.44
CA GLN A 527 1.23 -10.34 22.59
C GLN A 527 2.08 -9.34 23.40
N VAL A 528 1.88 -9.25 24.71
CA VAL A 528 2.63 -8.37 25.60
C VAL A 528 3.80 -9.15 26.18
N GLY A 529 5.00 -8.87 25.71
CA GLY A 529 6.20 -9.46 26.29
C GLY A 529 6.62 -8.77 27.59
N LYS A 530 6.34 -7.44 27.70
CA LYS A 530 6.63 -6.67 28.90
C LYS A 530 5.74 -5.43 29.02
N ALA A 531 5.39 -5.09 30.25
CA ALA A 531 4.71 -3.86 30.61
C ALA A 531 5.54 -3.12 31.68
N SER A 532 6.08 -1.95 31.34
CA SER A 532 6.91 -1.14 32.25
C SER A 532 6.16 0.12 32.65
N ALA A 533 6.27 0.48 33.94
CA ALA A 533 5.64 1.69 34.47
C ALA A 533 6.34 2.16 35.77
N LEU A 534 5.94 3.29 36.30
CA LEU A 534 6.47 3.86 37.55
C LEU A 534 6.58 2.87 38.72
N PRO A 535 5.65 1.88 38.94
CA PRO A 535 5.78 0.86 39.93
C PRO A 535 7.09 0.07 39.91
N ASP A 536 7.71 -0.12 38.72
CA ASP A 536 8.92 -0.92 38.59
C ASP A 536 10.15 -0.20 39.17
N ILE A 537 10.25 1.11 38.90
CA ILE A 537 11.25 1.97 39.54
C ILE A 537 11.09 1.91 41.07
N ILE A 538 9.86 2.16 41.55
CA ILE A 538 9.55 2.22 42.97
C ILE A 538 9.87 0.89 43.66
N LYS A 539 9.47 -0.25 43.11
CA LYS A 539 9.74 -1.57 43.68
C LYS A 539 11.24 -1.87 43.75
N THR A 540 11.97 -1.52 42.66
CA THR A 540 13.43 -1.77 42.60
C THR A 540 14.18 -0.93 43.64
N VAL A 541 13.95 0.38 43.66
CA VAL A 541 14.62 1.28 44.63
C VAL A 541 14.22 0.95 46.05
N HIS A 542 12.95 0.59 46.31
CA HIS A 542 12.50 0.21 47.64
C HIS A 542 13.17 -1.08 48.16
N ARG A 543 13.38 -2.06 47.26
CA ARG A 543 14.15 -3.28 47.60
C ARG A 543 15.58 -2.97 48.02
N GLU A 544 16.24 -2.11 47.24
CA GLU A 544 17.64 -1.75 47.50
C GLU A 544 17.81 -0.86 48.76
N LEU A 545 16.87 0.07 49.00
CA LEU A 545 16.85 0.88 50.22
C LEU A 545 16.76 0.04 51.50
N LEU A 546 15.99 -1.04 51.46
CA LEU A 546 15.82 -1.90 52.62
C LEU A 546 16.80 -3.09 52.66
N GLY A 547 17.54 -3.35 51.56
CA GLY A 547 18.49 -4.46 51.44
C GLY A 547 17.85 -5.83 51.60
N SER A 548 16.57 -5.98 51.19
CA SER A 548 15.81 -7.22 51.38
C SER A 548 14.99 -7.55 50.17
N ALA A 549 15.05 -8.78 49.67
CA ALA A 549 14.23 -9.28 48.55
C ALA A 549 12.71 -9.14 48.81
N ASP A 550 12.26 -9.30 50.06
CA ASP A 550 10.84 -9.16 50.45
C ASP A 550 10.33 -7.72 50.30
N ALA A 551 11.23 -6.75 50.16
CA ALA A 551 10.91 -5.35 49.97
C ALA A 551 10.66 -4.99 48.49
N PHE A 552 10.71 -5.96 47.57
CA PHE A 552 10.31 -5.74 46.17
C PHE A 552 8.78 -5.59 46.07
N ARG A 553 8.26 -4.49 46.58
CA ARG A 553 6.84 -4.15 46.62
C ARG A 553 6.62 -2.65 46.71
N ILE A 554 5.42 -2.20 46.42
CA ILE A 554 5.05 -0.78 46.63
C ILE A 554 5.00 -0.48 48.14
N PRO A 555 5.67 0.60 48.61
CA PRO A 555 5.57 1.06 49.99
C PRO A 555 4.13 1.31 50.41
N ASP A 556 3.88 1.23 51.74
CA ASP A 556 2.52 1.29 52.28
C ASP A 556 2.01 2.73 52.49
N SER A 557 2.86 3.74 52.44
CA SER A 557 2.47 5.13 52.62
C SER A 557 2.94 6.02 51.48
N PRO A 558 2.19 7.10 51.14
CA PRO A 558 2.59 8.07 50.11
C PRO A 558 3.95 8.72 50.41
N GLN A 559 4.30 8.91 51.68
CA GLN A 559 5.56 9.48 52.11
C GLN A 559 6.73 8.56 51.79
N ALA A 560 6.55 7.24 52.01
CA ALA A 560 7.58 6.24 51.67
C ALA A 560 7.74 6.12 50.15
N VAL A 561 6.64 6.20 49.36
CA VAL A 561 6.71 6.29 47.92
C VAL A 561 7.49 7.52 47.47
N ALA A 562 7.16 8.71 48.02
CA ALA A 562 7.85 9.95 47.67
C ALA A 562 9.36 9.87 48.03
N GLN A 563 9.71 9.26 49.16
CA GLN A 563 11.12 9.06 49.53
C GLN A 563 11.84 8.14 48.56
N THR A 564 11.18 7.07 48.09
CA THR A 564 11.73 6.14 47.10
C THR A 564 12.01 6.82 45.78
N ILE A 565 11.05 7.64 45.30
CA ILE A 565 11.22 8.45 44.07
C ILE A 565 12.39 9.44 44.26
N LEU A 566 12.42 10.21 45.35
CA LEU A 566 13.52 11.14 45.65
C LEU A 566 14.88 10.44 45.68
N THR A 567 14.93 9.18 46.13
CA THR A 567 16.17 8.39 46.07
C THR A 567 16.60 8.10 44.65
N TYR A 568 15.65 7.76 43.76
CA TYR A 568 15.93 7.56 42.33
C TYR A 568 16.40 8.86 41.61
N GLU A 569 15.90 10.01 42.03
CA GLU A 569 16.36 11.33 41.51
C GLU A 569 17.84 11.62 41.74
N ASN A 570 18.54 10.81 42.54
CA ASN A 570 20.02 10.86 42.69
C ASN A 570 20.78 9.88 41.77
N SER A 571 20.08 9.20 40.85
CA SER A 571 20.67 8.34 39.79
C SER A 571 21.42 9.20 38.75
N HIS A 572 22.11 8.53 37.81
CA HIS A 572 22.74 9.25 36.67
C HIS A 572 21.70 9.80 35.72
N ASP A 573 20.54 9.10 35.59
CA ASP A 573 19.44 9.49 34.68
C ASP A 573 18.15 9.73 35.48
N PRO A 574 18.04 10.78 36.27
CA PRO A 574 16.86 11.06 37.08
C PRO A 574 15.61 11.37 36.23
N ASP A 575 15.80 11.86 35.04
CA ASP A 575 14.73 12.25 34.11
C ASP A 575 13.95 11.05 33.55
N ASN A 576 14.49 9.82 33.65
CA ASN A 576 13.78 8.60 33.23
C ASN A 576 12.47 8.34 33.99
N VAL A 577 12.27 8.96 35.17
CA VAL A 577 10.98 8.94 35.88
C VAL A 577 9.90 9.61 35.05
N TRP A 578 10.22 10.67 34.32
CA TRP A 578 9.26 11.46 33.55
C TRP A 578 8.76 10.74 32.30
N ASN A 579 9.40 9.69 31.89
CA ASN A 579 8.90 8.78 30.86
C ASN A 579 7.64 8.02 31.32
N PHE A 580 7.48 7.84 32.64
CA PHE A 580 6.38 7.07 33.25
C PHE A 580 5.35 7.93 33.99
N THR A 581 5.67 9.20 34.28
CA THR A 581 4.76 10.12 35.00
C THR A 581 5.08 11.56 34.66
N THR A 582 4.13 12.46 34.90
CA THR A 582 4.36 13.92 34.84
C THR A 582 5.01 14.43 36.14
N THR A 583 5.62 15.60 36.09
CA THR A 583 6.25 16.26 37.27
C THR A 583 5.27 16.51 38.39
N ASP A 584 3.98 16.74 38.10
CA ASP A 584 2.90 16.92 39.05
C ASP A 584 2.27 15.59 39.51
N TYR A 585 2.68 14.46 38.96
CA TYR A 585 2.15 13.12 39.25
C TYR A 585 0.66 13.00 39.05
N ASP A 586 0.12 13.74 38.10
CA ASP A 586 -1.30 13.76 37.69
C ASP A 586 -1.60 12.87 36.48
N GLN A 587 -0.56 12.41 35.75
CA GLN A 587 -0.67 11.48 34.66
C GLN A 587 0.38 10.37 34.81
N ALA A 588 0.05 9.17 34.37
CA ALA A 588 0.98 8.05 34.28
C ALA A 588 0.97 7.45 32.86
N ASN A 589 2.10 6.91 32.48
CA ASN A 589 2.34 6.23 31.22
C ASN A 589 2.77 4.78 31.47
N LEU A 590 2.11 3.84 30.80
CA LEU A 590 2.57 2.45 30.71
C LEU A 590 3.22 2.23 29.35
N TRP A 591 4.43 1.70 29.36
CA TRP A 591 5.13 1.22 28.18
C TRP A 591 4.81 -0.24 27.96
N LEU A 592 4.30 -0.60 26.82
CA LEU A 592 4.01 -1.97 26.43
C LEU A 592 4.95 -2.38 25.31
N GLN A 593 5.83 -3.32 25.56
CA GLN A 593 6.62 -3.98 24.54
C GLN A 593 5.84 -5.17 24.01
N LEU A 594 5.57 -5.15 22.70
CA LEU A 594 4.80 -6.16 22.03
C LEU A 594 5.74 -6.98 21.12
N ASN A 595 5.50 -8.28 21.09
CA ASN A 595 6.23 -9.23 20.24
C ASN A 595 5.70 -9.27 18.80
N SER A 596 4.66 -8.49 18.51
CA SER A 596 4.03 -8.39 17.20
C SER A 596 3.56 -6.96 16.93
N GLY A 597 3.81 -6.46 15.74
CA GLY A 597 3.25 -5.19 15.23
C GLY A 597 1.96 -5.38 14.44
N ASP A 598 1.34 -6.55 14.51
CA ASP A 598 0.09 -6.84 13.83
C ASP A 598 -1.07 -6.09 14.49
N ASN A 599 -1.92 -5.48 13.70
CA ASN A 599 -3.03 -4.66 14.22
C ASN A 599 -4.03 -5.45 15.03
N LYS A 600 -4.31 -6.71 14.65
CA LYS A 600 -5.17 -7.62 15.43
C LYS A 600 -4.62 -7.92 16.82
N ASP A 601 -3.29 -7.97 16.94
CA ASP A 601 -2.61 -8.21 18.19
C ASP A 601 -2.71 -6.97 19.09
N MET A 602 -2.46 -5.78 18.54
CA MET A 602 -2.67 -4.52 19.25
C MET A 602 -4.13 -4.34 19.69
N GLU A 603 -5.10 -4.70 18.84
CA GLU A 603 -6.52 -4.66 19.20
C GLU A 603 -6.82 -5.57 20.39
N SER A 604 -6.25 -6.79 20.42
CA SER A 604 -6.41 -7.70 21.55
C SER A 604 -5.84 -7.15 22.86
N VAL A 605 -4.72 -6.42 22.79
CA VAL A 605 -4.13 -5.71 23.94
C VAL A 605 -5.07 -4.61 24.45
N VAL A 606 -5.65 -3.81 23.54
CA VAL A 606 -6.63 -2.77 23.89
C VAL A 606 -7.85 -3.37 24.60
N GLN A 607 -8.38 -4.47 24.05
CA GLN A 607 -9.53 -5.17 24.64
C GLN A 607 -9.19 -5.79 26.01
N ALA A 608 -7.97 -6.32 26.18
CA ALA A 608 -7.53 -6.88 27.46
C ALA A 608 -7.41 -5.82 28.57
N VAL A 609 -6.90 -4.63 28.23
CA VAL A 609 -6.88 -3.48 29.16
C VAL A 609 -8.31 -3.07 29.54
N ASP A 610 -9.23 -3.01 28.56
CA ASP A 610 -10.62 -2.66 28.80
C ASP A 610 -11.31 -3.67 29.72
N ALA A 611 -11.11 -4.95 29.49
CA ALA A 611 -11.65 -6.03 30.31
C ALA A 611 -11.09 -5.95 31.74
N TYR A 612 -9.76 -5.77 31.88
CA TYR A 612 -9.15 -5.65 33.20
C TYR A 612 -9.70 -4.47 34.00
N MET A 613 -9.85 -3.28 33.37
CA MET A 613 -10.40 -2.09 34.00
C MET A 613 -11.87 -2.25 34.40
N ALA A 614 -12.64 -3.03 33.65
CA ALA A 614 -14.03 -3.34 33.97
C ALA A 614 -14.14 -4.29 35.18
N ASP A 615 -13.31 -5.34 35.20
CA ASP A 615 -13.31 -6.36 36.27
C ASP A 615 -12.60 -5.87 37.53
N ASN A 616 -11.60 -5.01 37.40
CA ASN A 616 -10.80 -4.43 38.46
C ASN A 616 -10.82 -2.90 38.34
N PRO A 617 -11.91 -2.23 38.74
CA PRO A 617 -12.02 -0.79 38.63
C PRO A 617 -10.86 -0.09 39.36
N PRO A 618 -10.25 0.95 38.76
CA PRO A 618 -9.20 1.71 39.40
C PRO A 618 -9.72 2.42 40.66
N PRO A 619 -8.81 2.76 41.63
CA PRO A 619 -9.21 3.42 42.89
C PRO A 619 -9.96 4.73 42.73
N MET A 620 -9.88 5.37 41.56
CA MET A 620 -10.61 6.58 41.18
C MET A 620 -11.04 6.50 39.71
N ALA A 621 -11.99 7.34 39.32
CA ALA A 621 -12.45 7.40 37.91
C ALA A 621 -11.31 7.91 37.02
N MET A 622 -10.89 7.05 36.07
CA MET A 622 -9.74 7.30 35.19
C MET A 622 -10.20 7.49 33.73
N GLN A 623 -9.49 8.32 33.02
CA GLN A 623 -9.47 8.37 31.55
C GLN A 623 -8.17 7.69 31.08
N LYS A 624 -8.29 6.96 29.97
CA LYS A 624 -7.14 6.35 29.30
C LYS A 624 -7.02 6.88 27.88
N THR A 625 -5.78 7.03 27.40
CA THR A 625 -5.48 7.42 26.01
C THR A 625 -4.34 6.56 25.51
N TRP A 626 -4.61 5.85 24.41
CA TRP A 626 -3.59 5.08 23.73
C TRP A 626 -2.81 5.96 22.75
N PHE A 627 -1.50 5.74 22.65
CA PHE A 627 -0.63 6.42 21.69
C PHE A 627 0.59 5.54 21.32
N GLY A 628 1.45 6.03 20.44
CA GLY A 628 2.55 5.26 19.87
C GLY A 628 2.25 4.76 18.44
N LEU A 629 3.31 4.49 17.68
CA LEU A 629 3.20 4.13 16.26
C LEU A 629 2.38 2.85 16.04
N THR A 630 2.52 1.85 16.91
CA THR A 630 1.77 0.58 16.82
C THR A 630 0.26 0.82 16.95
N TYR A 631 -0.16 1.74 17.84
CA TYR A 631 -1.57 2.10 17.98
C TYR A 631 -2.08 2.98 16.83
N ILE A 632 -1.25 3.90 16.33
CA ILE A 632 -1.58 4.70 15.14
C ILE A 632 -1.85 3.78 13.94
N ASN A 633 -1.05 2.74 13.76
CA ASN A 633 -1.23 1.74 12.70
C ASN A 633 -2.59 1.02 12.81
N LEU A 634 -3.03 0.67 14.00
CA LEU A 634 -4.36 0.10 14.21
C LEU A 634 -5.47 1.06 13.74
N ILE A 635 -5.41 2.31 14.15
CA ILE A 635 -6.46 3.31 13.86
C ILE A 635 -6.52 3.69 12.37
N TRP A 636 -5.35 3.88 11.72
CA TRP A 636 -5.39 4.22 10.30
C TRP A 636 -5.90 3.06 9.44
N GLN A 637 -5.59 1.83 9.81
CA GLN A 637 -6.09 0.66 9.10
C GLN A 637 -7.60 0.50 9.25
N GLU A 638 -8.15 0.68 10.44
CA GLU A 638 -9.60 0.67 10.66
C GLU A 638 -10.31 1.71 9.78
N LYS A 639 -9.80 2.94 9.76
CA LYS A 639 -10.32 4.01 8.90
C LYS A 639 -10.17 3.68 7.41
N MET A 640 -9.06 3.06 7.01
CA MET A 640 -8.81 2.65 5.65
C MET A 640 -9.84 1.62 5.19
N VAL A 641 -10.08 0.56 5.96
CA VAL A 641 -11.04 -0.50 5.59
C VAL A 641 -12.44 0.10 5.39
N ASN A 642 -12.90 0.94 6.31
CA ASN A 642 -14.19 1.61 6.20
C ASN A 642 -14.26 2.55 4.99
N GLY A 643 -13.20 3.32 4.72
CA GLY A 643 -13.09 4.19 3.56
C GLY A 643 -13.07 3.43 2.24
N MET A 644 -12.33 2.31 2.17
CA MET A 644 -12.27 1.48 0.97
C MET A 644 -13.61 0.79 0.66
N ALA A 645 -14.37 0.37 1.66
CA ALA A 645 -15.73 -0.14 1.46
C ALA A 645 -16.65 0.94 0.84
N GLN A 646 -16.57 2.17 1.32
CA GLN A 646 -17.33 3.30 0.75
C GLN A 646 -16.87 3.62 -0.68
N ALA A 647 -15.56 3.64 -0.94
CA ALA A 647 -14.99 3.87 -2.27
C ALA A 647 -15.42 2.77 -3.26
N LEU A 648 -15.41 1.51 -2.84
CA LEU A 648 -15.86 0.38 -3.65
C LEU A 648 -17.34 0.50 -4.03
N LEU A 649 -18.22 0.78 -3.06
CA LEU A 649 -19.65 0.93 -3.31
C LEU A 649 -19.95 2.17 -4.18
N GLY A 650 -19.29 3.29 -3.92
CA GLY A 650 -19.38 4.50 -4.71
C GLY A 650 -18.94 4.28 -6.17
N SER A 651 -17.78 3.65 -6.36
CA SER A 651 -17.26 3.28 -7.68
C SER A 651 -18.23 2.35 -8.42
N PHE A 652 -18.73 1.31 -7.75
CA PHE A 652 -19.70 0.38 -8.32
C PHE A 652 -20.95 1.09 -8.83
N ALA A 653 -21.50 2.00 -8.03
CA ALA A 653 -22.69 2.79 -8.41
C ALA A 653 -22.40 3.70 -9.62
N VAL A 654 -21.27 4.43 -9.62
CA VAL A 654 -20.89 5.33 -10.71
C VAL A 654 -20.64 4.55 -12.01
N VAL A 655 -19.89 3.44 -11.94
CA VAL A 655 -19.62 2.59 -13.10
C VAL A 655 -20.94 2.03 -13.66
N LEU A 656 -21.85 1.53 -12.82
CA LEU A 656 -23.16 1.06 -13.26
C LEU A 656 -23.96 2.14 -13.99
N VAL A 657 -23.96 3.38 -13.47
CA VAL A 657 -24.62 4.52 -14.12
C VAL A 657 -23.97 4.82 -15.47
N LEU A 658 -22.64 4.93 -15.53
CA LEU A 658 -21.90 5.21 -16.77
C LEU A 658 -22.18 4.16 -17.85
N VAL A 659 -22.14 2.87 -17.49
CA VAL A 659 -22.38 1.78 -18.46
C VAL A 659 -23.87 1.73 -18.87
N THR A 660 -24.79 2.04 -17.96
CA THR A 660 -26.22 2.18 -18.27
C THR A 660 -26.48 3.31 -19.27
N VAL A 661 -25.79 4.44 -19.08
CA VAL A 661 -25.86 5.60 -20.02
C VAL A 661 -25.26 5.24 -21.39
N LEU A 662 -24.09 4.55 -21.40
CA LEU A 662 -23.46 4.09 -22.63
C LEU A 662 -24.44 3.24 -23.47
N PHE A 663 -25.02 2.23 -22.86
CA PHE A 663 -25.93 1.32 -23.57
C PHE A 663 -27.36 1.82 -23.65
N ARG A 664 -27.70 2.92 -23.00
CA ARG A 664 -29.07 3.47 -22.88
C ARG A 664 -30.08 2.43 -22.42
N SER A 665 -29.66 1.52 -21.55
CA SER A 665 -30.46 0.41 -21.06
C SER A 665 -29.94 -0.11 -19.73
N PRO A 666 -30.76 -0.12 -18.66
CA PRO A 666 -30.35 -0.69 -17.36
C PRO A 666 -29.99 -2.17 -17.44
N SER A 667 -30.70 -2.96 -18.26
CA SER A 667 -30.44 -4.40 -18.43
C SER A 667 -29.03 -4.67 -18.99
N TRP A 668 -28.58 -3.87 -19.96
CA TRP A 668 -27.24 -3.96 -20.54
C TRP A 668 -26.18 -3.44 -19.55
N GLY A 669 -26.53 -2.40 -18.77
CA GLY A 669 -25.68 -1.90 -17.68
C GLY A 669 -25.42 -2.98 -16.64
N LEU A 670 -26.48 -3.59 -16.11
CA LEU A 670 -26.38 -4.70 -15.14
C LEU A 670 -25.61 -5.90 -15.71
N LEU A 671 -25.86 -6.25 -16.99
CA LEU A 671 -25.17 -7.35 -17.64
C LEU A 671 -23.65 -7.12 -17.71
N ALA A 672 -23.21 -5.88 -17.97
CA ALA A 672 -21.80 -5.53 -17.99
C ALA A 672 -21.13 -5.63 -16.62
N MET A 673 -21.89 -5.46 -15.54
CA MET A 673 -21.36 -5.59 -14.17
C MET A 673 -21.17 -7.03 -13.71
N VAL A 674 -21.79 -8.02 -14.38
CA VAL A 674 -21.71 -9.44 -13.95
C VAL A 674 -20.28 -9.98 -13.95
N PRO A 675 -19.50 -9.92 -15.06
CA PRO A 675 -18.11 -10.41 -15.03
C PRO A 675 -17.25 -9.72 -13.98
N LEU A 676 -17.46 -8.44 -13.80
CA LEU A 676 -16.78 -7.62 -12.83
C LEU A 676 -17.05 -8.11 -11.40
N THR A 677 -18.34 -8.27 -11.04
CA THR A 677 -18.74 -8.76 -9.71
C THR A 677 -18.16 -10.15 -9.45
N VAL A 678 -18.27 -11.07 -10.44
CA VAL A 678 -17.69 -12.42 -10.31
C VAL A 678 -16.18 -12.34 -10.09
N THR A 679 -15.48 -11.49 -10.83
CA THR A 679 -14.02 -11.32 -10.70
C THR A 679 -13.63 -10.82 -9.31
N VAL A 680 -14.25 -9.73 -8.85
CA VAL A 680 -13.93 -9.13 -7.55
C VAL A 680 -14.19 -10.13 -6.43
N VAL A 681 -15.36 -10.75 -6.40
CA VAL A 681 -15.70 -11.76 -5.37
C VAL A 681 -14.74 -12.96 -5.44
N THR A 682 -14.36 -13.41 -6.65
CA THR A 682 -13.44 -14.54 -6.80
C THR A 682 -12.04 -14.22 -6.29
N ILE A 683 -11.50 -13.05 -6.61
CA ILE A 683 -10.17 -12.63 -6.14
C ILE A 683 -10.12 -12.54 -4.62
N TYR A 684 -11.10 -11.88 -4.00
CA TYR A 684 -11.15 -11.79 -2.54
C TYR A 684 -11.41 -13.15 -1.87
N GLY A 685 -12.19 -14.02 -2.52
CA GLY A 685 -12.30 -15.41 -2.10
C GLY A 685 -10.96 -16.14 -2.11
N ILE A 686 -10.16 -15.97 -3.16
CA ILE A 686 -8.81 -16.55 -3.27
C ILE A 686 -7.89 -15.96 -2.18
N VAL A 687 -7.90 -14.64 -1.97
CA VAL A 687 -7.13 -13.97 -0.91
C VAL A 687 -7.39 -14.62 0.45
N GLY A 688 -8.67 -14.83 0.81
CA GLY A 688 -9.03 -15.49 2.06
C GLY A 688 -8.66 -16.98 2.11
N TRP A 689 -8.72 -17.71 0.99
CA TRP A 689 -8.32 -19.12 0.95
C TRP A 689 -6.81 -19.32 1.06
N VAL A 690 -6.01 -18.39 0.52
CA VAL A 690 -4.56 -18.41 0.58
C VAL A 690 -4.05 -17.91 1.95
N GLY A 691 -4.92 -17.30 2.77
CA GLY A 691 -4.54 -16.73 4.06
C GLY A 691 -3.70 -15.47 3.93
N LYS A 692 -3.89 -14.71 2.83
CA LYS A 692 -3.26 -13.39 2.67
C LYS A 692 -4.10 -12.36 3.42
N ASP A 693 -3.43 -11.59 4.28
CA ASP A 693 -4.06 -10.51 5.01
C ASP A 693 -4.64 -9.44 4.07
N TYR A 694 -5.72 -8.79 4.52
CA TYR A 694 -6.28 -7.61 3.87
C TYR A 694 -5.46 -6.39 4.32
N ASP A 695 -4.35 -6.19 3.63
CA ASP A 695 -3.42 -5.07 3.79
C ASP A 695 -3.79 -3.87 2.88
N MET A 696 -3.07 -2.76 3.01
CA MET A 696 -3.32 -1.55 2.22
C MET A 696 -3.28 -1.81 0.70
N PRO A 697 -2.30 -2.51 0.11
CA PRO A 697 -2.31 -2.82 -1.31
C PRO A 697 -3.55 -3.59 -1.75
N THR A 698 -3.95 -4.61 -0.99
CA THR A 698 -5.15 -5.41 -1.27
C THR A 698 -6.42 -4.57 -1.20
N ALA A 699 -6.52 -3.67 -0.22
CA ALA A 699 -7.67 -2.79 -0.03
C ALA A 699 -7.87 -1.82 -1.20
N VAL A 700 -6.80 -1.16 -1.63
CA VAL A 700 -6.83 -0.20 -2.77
C VAL A 700 -7.25 -0.90 -4.06
N LEU A 701 -6.82 -2.14 -4.28
CA LEU A 701 -7.16 -2.91 -5.48
C LEU A 701 -8.65 -3.22 -5.62
N SER A 702 -9.43 -3.18 -4.54
CA SER A 702 -10.89 -3.37 -4.59
C SER A 702 -11.56 -2.36 -5.51
N SER A 703 -11.28 -1.09 -5.34
CA SER A 703 -11.85 -0.01 -6.16
C SER A 703 -11.22 0.07 -7.55
N LEU A 704 -9.91 -0.20 -7.66
CA LEU A 704 -9.19 -0.17 -8.95
C LEU A 704 -9.66 -1.26 -9.90
N SER A 705 -9.93 -2.45 -9.39
CA SER A 705 -10.40 -3.58 -10.19
C SER A 705 -11.71 -3.27 -10.92
N LEU A 706 -12.58 -2.46 -10.31
CA LEU A 706 -13.85 -2.03 -10.91
C LEU A 706 -13.63 -1.24 -12.21
N GLY A 707 -12.72 -0.29 -12.22
CA GLY A 707 -12.44 0.51 -13.41
C GLY A 707 -11.80 -0.28 -14.55
N LEU A 708 -10.84 -1.16 -14.23
CA LEU A 708 -10.05 -1.88 -15.21
C LEU A 708 -10.77 -3.11 -15.79
N ALA A 709 -11.53 -3.83 -14.96
CA ALA A 709 -12.16 -5.09 -15.37
C ALA A 709 -13.41 -4.88 -16.23
N VAL A 710 -14.12 -3.76 -16.09
CA VAL A 710 -15.34 -3.47 -16.85
C VAL A 710 -15.09 -3.22 -18.34
N ASP A 711 -13.87 -2.84 -18.71
CA ASP A 711 -13.49 -2.51 -20.09
C ASP A 711 -13.75 -3.67 -21.05
N TYR A 712 -13.40 -4.89 -20.65
CA TYR A 712 -13.63 -6.08 -21.48
C TYR A 712 -15.12 -6.32 -21.73
N ALA A 713 -15.95 -6.12 -20.70
CA ALA A 713 -17.40 -6.25 -20.82
C ALA A 713 -18.02 -5.18 -21.73
N ILE A 714 -17.56 -3.92 -21.63
CA ILE A 714 -18.01 -2.83 -22.49
C ILE A 714 -17.71 -3.15 -23.95
N HIS A 715 -16.47 -3.52 -24.27
CA HIS A 715 -16.07 -3.84 -25.65
C HIS A 715 -16.81 -5.07 -26.18
N PHE A 716 -16.92 -6.13 -25.38
CA PHE A 716 -17.65 -7.34 -25.77
C PHE A 716 -19.13 -7.04 -26.08
N LEU A 717 -19.82 -6.35 -25.17
CA LEU A 717 -21.25 -6.06 -25.33
C LEU A 717 -21.53 -5.04 -26.46
N ALA A 718 -20.67 -4.01 -26.60
CA ALA A 718 -20.81 -3.04 -27.69
C ALA A 718 -20.69 -3.73 -29.07
N ARG A 719 -19.69 -4.59 -29.24
CA ARG A 719 -19.50 -5.37 -30.47
C ARG A 719 -20.62 -6.39 -30.69
N SER A 720 -21.07 -7.08 -29.64
CA SER A 720 -22.20 -7.99 -29.70
C SER A 720 -23.45 -7.31 -30.25
N ARG A 721 -23.77 -6.09 -29.81
CA ARG A 721 -24.92 -5.31 -30.32
C ARG A 721 -24.75 -4.91 -31.79
N GLN A 722 -23.56 -4.47 -32.19
CA GLN A 722 -23.27 -4.10 -33.59
C GLN A 722 -23.42 -5.27 -34.54
N ILE A 723 -22.87 -6.44 -34.18
CA ILE A 723 -22.95 -7.65 -34.99
C ILE A 723 -24.37 -8.19 -35.00
N PHE A 724 -25.06 -8.22 -33.85
CA PHE A 724 -26.44 -8.70 -33.78
C PHE A 724 -27.41 -7.84 -34.65
N ALA A 725 -27.23 -6.53 -34.69
CA ALA A 725 -28.05 -5.65 -35.57
C ALA A 725 -27.97 -6.07 -37.02
N ARG A 726 -26.85 -6.67 -37.47
CA ARG A 726 -26.69 -7.16 -38.86
C ARG A 726 -27.15 -8.60 -39.03
N THR A 727 -26.88 -9.49 -38.06
CA THR A 727 -27.11 -10.93 -38.17
C THR A 727 -28.51 -11.36 -37.73
N GLN A 728 -29.17 -10.58 -36.91
CA GLN A 728 -30.49 -10.80 -36.28
C GLN A 728 -30.64 -12.18 -35.58
N SER A 729 -29.52 -12.85 -35.27
CA SER A 729 -29.49 -14.14 -34.64
C SER A 729 -28.26 -14.32 -33.77
N TRP A 730 -28.47 -14.65 -32.48
CA TRP A 730 -27.35 -14.89 -31.57
C TRP A 730 -26.44 -16.05 -32.01
N ALA A 731 -27.01 -17.10 -32.56
CA ALA A 731 -26.26 -18.23 -33.09
C ALA A 731 -25.30 -17.87 -34.25
N LYS A 732 -25.63 -16.81 -35.02
CA LYS A 732 -24.76 -16.27 -36.08
C LYS A 732 -23.81 -15.21 -35.51
N THR A 733 -24.26 -14.43 -34.56
CA THR A 733 -23.48 -13.37 -33.89
C THR A 733 -22.29 -13.91 -33.11
N LEU A 734 -22.49 -14.97 -32.32
CA LEU A 734 -21.50 -15.51 -31.42
C LEU A 734 -20.19 -15.96 -32.09
N PRO A 735 -20.19 -16.75 -33.17
CA PRO A 735 -18.95 -17.11 -33.87
C PRO A 735 -18.18 -15.91 -34.38
N GLU A 736 -18.87 -14.87 -34.89
CA GLU A 736 -18.24 -13.67 -35.39
C GLU A 736 -17.58 -12.83 -34.30
N ILE A 737 -18.16 -12.76 -33.09
CA ILE A 737 -17.54 -12.12 -31.92
C ILE A 737 -16.20 -12.77 -31.62
N TYR A 738 -16.11 -14.10 -31.70
CA TYR A 738 -14.88 -14.84 -31.38
C TYR A 738 -13.84 -14.85 -32.51
N GLU A 739 -14.14 -14.29 -33.67
CA GLU A 739 -13.17 -14.13 -34.76
C GLU A 739 -12.29 -12.86 -34.60
N GLU A 740 -12.86 -11.68 -34.41
CA GLU A 740 -12.16 -10.40 -34.38
C GLU A 740 -12.21 -9.73 -32.99
N PRO A 741 -13.40 -9.46 -32.40
CA PRO A 741 -13.48 -8.74 -31.12
C PRO A 741 -12.80 -9.47 -29.95
N ALA A 742 -13.03 -10.78 -29.82
CA ALA A 742 -12.46 -11.60 -28.75
C ALA A 742 -10.92 -11.65 -28.84
N ARG A 743 -10.33 -11.60 -30.04
CA ARG A 743 -8.86 -11.52 -30.20
C ARG A 743 -8.28 -10.22 -29.67
N ALA A 744 -8.96 -9.09 -29.93
CA ALA A 744 -8.53 -7.79 -29.41
C ALA A 744 -8.58 -7.78 -27.88
N ILE A 745 -9.69 -8.27 -27.28
CA ILE A 745 -9.84 -8.41 -25.83
C ILE A 745 -8.75 -9.31 -25.26
N THR A 746 -8.48 -10.47 -25.89
CA THR A 746 -7.46 -11.41 -25.40
C THR A 746 -6.05 -10.83 -25.49
N ARG A 747 -5.71 -10.08 -26.52
CA ARG A 747 -4.43 -9.36 -26.60
C ARG A 747 -4.29 -8.37 -25.44
N ASN A 748 -5.34 -7.64 -25.11
CA ASN A 748 -5.36 -6.74 -23.97
C ASN A 748 -5.19 -7.48 -22.65
N ILE A 749 -5.91 -8.59 -22.44
CA ILE A 749 -5.76 -9.43 -21.24
C ILE A 749 -4.29 -9.86 -21.05
N ILE A 750 -3.65 -10.31 -22.15
CA ILE A 750 -2.25 -10.77 -22.09
C ILE A 750 -1.31 -9.60 -21.83
N VAL A 751 -1.44 -8.50 -22.58
CA VAL A 751 -0.53 -7.34 -22.46
C VAL A 751 -0.63 -6.70 -21.07
N LEU A 752 -1.85 -6.49 -20.57
CA LEU A 752 -2.05 -5.89 -19.26
C LEU A 752 -1.71 -6.89 -18.13
N GLY A 753 -2.24 -8.11 -18.20
CA GLY A 753 -1.98 -9.11 -17.15
C GLY A 753 -0.50 -9.44 -16.98
N VAL A 754 0.23 -9.58 -18.10
CA VAL A 754 1.68 -9.83 -18.05
C VAL A 754 2.46 -8.53 -17.79
N GLY A 755 1.92 -7.36 -18.18
CA GLY A 755 2.55 -6.05 -17.99
C GLY A 755 2.78 -5.67 -16.52
N PHE A 756 1.98 -6.21 -15.59
CA PHE A 756 2.14 -6.00 -14.15
C PHE A 756 3.01 -7.06 -13.45
N LEU A 757 3.29 -8.22 -14.10
CA LEU A 757 4.12 -9.28 -13.50
C LEU A 757 5.55 -8.85 -13.13
N PRO A 758 6.22 -7.88 -13.82
CA PRO A 758 7.52 -7.41 -13.40
C PRO A 758 7.59 -6.88 -11.96
N LEU A 759 6.47 -6.48 -11.38
CA LEU A 759 6.37 -6.07 -9.97
C LEU A 759 6.70 -7.22 -8.99
N LEU A 760 6.59 -8.48 -9.43
CA LEU A 760 6.97 -9.65 -8.63
C LEU A 760 8.48 -9.73 -8.33
N ALA A 761 9.30 -9.02 -9.10
CA ALA A 761 10.75 -8.97 -8.90
C ALA A 761 11.17 -7.94 -7.83
N SER A 762 10.21 -7.24 -7.22
CA SER A 762 10.48 -6.26 -6.15
C SER A 762 10.80 -6.96 -4.83
N SER A 763 11.69 -6.39 -4.02
CA SER A 763 11.93 -6.78 -2.62
C SER A 763 10.79 -6.36 -1.69
N LEU A 764 9.88 -5.49 -2.18
CA LEU A 764 8.78 -4.95 -1.42
C LEU A 764 7.49 -5.75 -1.67
N VAL A 765 6.93 -6.34 -0.63
CA VAL A 765 5.69 -7.14 -0.66
C VAL A 765 4.49 -6.35 -1.21
N PRO A 766 4.28 -5.05 -0.91
CA PRO A 766 3.21 -4.26 -1.52
C PRO A 766 3.24 -4.25 -3.04
N TYR A 767 4.42 -4.15 -3.66
CA TYR A 767 4.58 -4.21 -5.12
C TYR A 767 4.25 -5.60 -5.67
N GLN A 768 4.72 -6.67 -5.01
CA GLN A 768 4.41 -8.06 -5.37
C GLN A 768 2.91 -8.33 -5.27
N THR A 769 2.25 -7.86 -4.21
CA THR A 769 0.81 -7.98 -4.00
C THR A 769 0.04 -7.29 -5.13
N VAL A 770 0.39 -6.05 -5.46
CA VAL A 770 -0.22 -5.29 -6.57
C VAL A 770 -0.01 -6.03 -7.89
N GLY A 771 1.22 -6.45 -8.21
CA GLY A 771 1.54 -7.17 -9.44
C GLY A 771 0.75 -8.46 -9.61
N THR A 772 0.68 -9.26 -8.55
CA THR A 772 -0.04 -10.55 -8.54
C THR A 772 -1.55 -10.36 -8.67
N LEU A 773 -2.13 -9.53 -7.81
CA LEU A 773 -3.58 -9.39 -7.74
C LEU A 773 -4.15 -8.67 -8.96
N ILE A 774 -3.50 -7.60 -9.47
CA ILE A 774 -3.96 -6.94 -10.71
C ILE A 774 -3.88 -7.89 -11.90
N SER A 775 -2.75 -8.60 -12.05
CA SER A 775 -2.60 -9.58 -13.14
C SER A 775 -3.70 -10.64 -13.08
N ALA A 776 -3.98 -11.18 -11.89
CA ALA A 776 -5.03 -12.16 -11.68
C ALA A 776 -6.43 -11.57 -11.95
N ILE A 777 -6.72 -10.36 -11.48
CA ILE A 777 -7.98 -9.63 -11.72
C ILE A 777 -8.23 -9.47 -13.23
N LEU A 778 -7.23 -8.99 -13.97
CA LEU A 778 -7.35 -8.75 -15.42
C LEU A 778 -7.57 -10.05 -16.20
N VAL A 779 -6.84 -11.10 -15.85
CA VAL A 779 -7.02 -12.43 -16.48
C VAL A 779 -8.41 -13.00 -16.16
N LEU A 780 -8.83 -12.99 -14.90
CA LEU A 780 -10.13 -13.50 -14.48
C LEU A 780 -11.28 -12.69 -15.08
N ALA A 781 -11.18 -11.34 -15.12
CA ALA A 781 -12.19 -10.48 -15.73
C ALA A 781 -12.35 -10.76 -17.22
N GLY A 782 -11.24 -10.98 -17.91
CA GLY A 782 -11.25 -11.37 -19.31
C GLY A 782 -11.90 -12.73 -19.53
N LEU A 783 -11.53 -13.74 -18.75
CA LEU A 783 -12.13 -15.07 -18.80
C LEU A 783 -13.62 -15.03 -18.44
N ALA A 784 -14.00 -14.31 -17.39
CA ALA A 784 -15.40 -14.13 -17.01
C ALA A 784 -16.20 -13.45 -18.11
N THR A 785 -15.64 -12.42 -18.75
CA THR A 785 -16.28 -11.73 -19.89
C THR A 785 -16.49 -12.69 -21.07
N LEU A 786 -15.47 -13.45 -21.45
CA LEU A 786 -15.52 -14.34 -22.60
C LEU A 786 -16.33 -15.63 -22.36
N LEU A 787 -16.56 -16.04 -21.13
CA LEU A 787 -17.34 -17.24 -20.80
C LEU A 787 -18.75 -16.92 -20.31
N ILE A 788 -18.88 -15.98 -19.37
CA ILE A 788 -20.14 -15.73 -18.66
C ILE A 788 -21.08 -14.86 -19.50
N LEU A 789 -20.58 -13.79 -20.14
CA LEU A 789 -21.46 -12.91 -20.93
C LEU A 789 -22.13 -13.62 -22.11
N PRO A 790 -21.42 -14.39 -22.96
CA PRO A 790 -22.09 -15.11 -24.04
C PRO A 790 -23.09 -16.16 -23.53
N ALA A 791 -22.80 -16.82 -22.39
CA ALA A 791 -23.73 -17.75 -21.76
C ALA A 791 -25.00 -17.03 -21.27
N LEU A 792 -24.90 -15.87 -20.62
CA LEU A 792 -26.04 -15.07 -20.15
C LEU A 792 -26.85 -14.50 -21.32
N VAL A 793 -26.20 -13.87 -22.30
CA VAL A 793 -26.87 -13.31 -23.47
C VAL A 793 -27.59 -14.40 -24.24
N GLY A 794 -26.99 -15.59 -24.35
CA GLY A 794 -27.57 -16.76 -25.02
C GLY A 794 -28.83 -17.31 -24.36
N GLN A 795 -29.03 -17.09 -23.05
CA GLN A 795 -30.28 -17.50 -22.36
C GLN A 795 -31.46 -16.55 -22.63
N PHE A 796 -31.21 -15.26 -22.87
CA PHE A 796 -32.23 -14.21 -22.95
C PHE A 796 -32.09 -13.30 -24.20
N PRO A 797 -31.79 -13.82 -25.41
CA PRO A 797 -31.48 -12.98 -26.54
C PRO A 797 -32.68 -12.12 -26.97
N ASN A 798 -33.89 -12.66 -26.97
CA ASN A 798 -35.09 -11.94 -27.36
C ASN A 798 -35.47 -10.78 -26.42
N HIS A 799 -35.11 -10.88 -25.14
CA HIS A 799 -35.37 -9.81 -24.18
C HIS A 799 -34.36 -8.68 -24.32
N LEU A 800 -33.09 -9.03 -24.48
CA LEU A 800 -31.98 -8.09 -24.55
C LEU A 800 -31.99 -7.27 -25.86
N PHE A 801 -32.25 -7.91 -26.98
CA PHE A 801 -32.21 -7.26 -28.31
C PHE A 801 -33.56 -6.74 -28.86
N LYS A 802 -34.60 -6.71 -28.01
CA LYS A 802 -35.98 -6.30 -28.44
C LYS A 802 -36.05 -4.92 -29.10
N LYS A 803 -35.18 -3.96 -28.74
CA LYS A 803 -35.15 -2.63 -29.36
C LYS A 803 -34.44 -2.62 -30.72
N GLU A 804 -33.50 -3.48 -30.97
CA GLU A 804 -32.79 -3.58 -32.23
C GLU A 804 -33.67 -4.20 -33.32
N THR A 805 -34.48 -5.19 -32.98
CA THR A 805 -35.48 -5.79 -33.93
C THR A 805 -36.61 -4.84 -34.28
N LEU A 806 -37.04 -3.96 -33.37
CA LEU A 806 -38.10 -2.96 -33.63
C LEU A 806 -37.67 -1.79 -34.51
N ASN A 807 -36.39 -1.42 -34.53
CA ASN A 807 -35.89 -0.33 -35.36
C ASN A 807 -35.79 -0.72 -36.85
N GLU A 808 -35.46 -1.99 -37.17
CA GLU A 808 -35.45 -2.44 -38.57
C GLU A 808 -36.84 -2.61 -39.14
N SER A 809 -37.80 -3.08 -38.34
CA SER A 809 -39.19 -3.14 -38.80
C SER A 809 -39.80 -1.75 -39.14
N ARG A 810 -39.27 -0.69 -38.53
CA ARG A 810 -39.61 0.72 -38.87
C ARG A 810 -38.88 1.25 -40.11
N THR A 811 -37.69 0.73 -40.42
CA THR A 811 -36.89 1.15 -41.58
C THR A 811 -37.26 0.35 -42.85
N GLN A 812 -37.88 -0.81 -42.68
CA GLN A 812 -38.36 -1.69 -43.76
C GLN A 812 -39.86 -1.56 -44.04
N ALA A 813 -40.59 -0.69 -43.34
CA ALA A 813 -41.95 -0.35 -43.72
C ALA A 813 -41.91 0.38 -45.09
N PRO A 814 -42.49 -0.20 -46.19
CA PRO A 814 -42.39 0.42 -47.51
C PRO A 814 -43.11 1.76 -47.47
N ALA A 815 -42.40 2.81 -47.96
CA ALA A 815 -43.03 4.08 -48.36
C ALA A 815 -43.95 3.87 -49.58
N GLY A 816 -45.00 3.09 -49.40
CA GLY A 816 -45.93 2.72 -50.41
C GLY A 816 -47.36 2.80 -49.89
N GLY A 817 -47.97 4.00 -49.93
CA GLY A 817 -49.35 4.11 -49.46
C GLY A 817 -49.88 5.54 -49.38
N ALA A 818 -49.51 6.40 -50.33
CA ALA A 818 -50.15 7.73 -50.38
C ALA A 818 -50.13 8.27 -51.83
N ALA A 819 -50.75 7.55 -52.76
CA ALA A 819 -51.07 8.11 -54.03
C ALA A 819 -52.20 7.28 -54.72
N ALA A 820 -53.44 7.34 -54.28
CA ALA A 820 -54.59 6.98 -55.03
C ALA A 820 -55.84 7.48 -54.28
N GLY A 821 -56.38 8.62 -54.67
CA GLY A 821 -57.71 9.04 -54.20
C GLY A 821 -58.00 10.54 -54.24
N ALA A 822 -57.77 11.16 -55.40
CA ALA A 822 -58.42 12.46 -55.67
C ALA A 822 -58.73 12.57 -57.16
N GLY A 823 -59.79 11.94 -57.54
CA GLY A 823 -60.40 12.08 -58.86
C GLY A 823 -61.87 12.19 -58.72
N ARG A 824 -62.45 13.37 -59.13
CA ARG A 824 -63.82 13.69 -59.48
C ARG A 824 -64.89 13.83 -58.37
N ARG A 825 -65.32 15.10 -58.17
CA ARG A 825 -66.61 15.65 -58.71
C ARG A 825 -66.86 17.07 -58.20
N ARG A 826 -67.07 17.95 -59.21
CA ARG A 826 -67.75 19.24 -59.39
C ARG A 826 -67.18 20.46 -58.71
#